data_c9b326c5e2f45f130e0e3fa497c127e4
#
_entry.id   c9b326c5e2f45f130e0e3fa497c127e4
#
_cell.length_a   1.000
_cell.length_b   1.000
_cell.length_c   1.000
_cell.angle_alpha   90.00
_cell.angle_beta   90.00
_cell.angle_gamma   90.00
#
_symmetry.space_group_name_H-M   'P 1'
#
loop_
_entity.id
_entity.type
_entity.pdbx_description
1 polymer ?
#
loop_
_entity_poly.entity_id
_entity_poly.type
_entity_poly.pdbx_seq_one_letter_code
_entity_poly.pdbx_strand_id
1 'polypeptide(L)'
;MLLRRAVAAVAERSSRLSHSRPLLRRAGSACSSLTTTTTSQHRHGRRRAPPAESNALTTTAAPRPFPDYSPPRPDSPADDDLARRLAAAVLSSPNPGSLPPLPFLPLLRPLHLLLALPLLASHPHLPTILLPLLLLFPSGPRPHPHLLQSFAVAAHLAAVRDPGAARAILVRALRFPSPHRHFVEQFISTYKAFSSDPVSFDLLLLCLPSAPLLLRLRQYGISPSPESCNAVLCRLPLDEAVQLFQELPEKNTCSYNILLKALCTAGRIKDAHQLFDEMASPPDVVTYGIMVHGYCTLSELETAIKLLSEMAARGLELNPVAYTSVIALLCDEGQVSDAVRVVEDMVMHGVVLDAAVFTTVMSGFCRKGDLAAARNWFDEMQKRGLAADGVTYTALINGLCRAGELKEAERVLQEMEDKGLDVDAVTYTVLIDGYCKVGKMTEAFLVHNKMVQKRVTPNVVTYTALSDGLCKQGDVCAANELLHEMCSKGLELNIFTYNSLINGLCKAGNLEQAMRTMIDMDEAGLKPDVYTYTTIIGALCQSKELDRAHSLLQEMLDKGIKPTIVTYNVLMNGFCMSGRVEGGKRLLEWMLEKNIHPNTTTYNSLMKQYCIEKNMKSTTEIYKGMLSQEVVPNENTYNILIKGHCKARNMKEALYFHSEMIEKGFRLTASSYNALIRLLNKKKKFTEARRLFEKMRKERLTAEPDVYNFYIDLSFNEDNLESTLALCDELVEVTLVKSIADTDDDFAEEHISIMRFLEEMWEVLGYYRYVWDCSSWLLCNLQDRPSCCCGACKEIK
;
A
#
# COMPACT_ATOMS: atom_id res chain seq x y z
N MET A 1 -33.33 2.27 -0.37
CA MET A 1 -33.72 1.88 -1.75
C MET A 1 -32.55 1.92 -2.72
N LEU A 2 -31.75 2.97 -2.70
CA LEU A 2 -30.55 3.09 -3.56
C LEU A 2 -29.47 2.05 -3.22
N LEU A 3 -29.24 1.78 -1.93
CA LEU A 3 -28.32 0.72 -1.48
C LEU A 3 -28.74 -0.66 -2.03
N ARG A 4 -30.05 -0.98 -2.03
CA ARG A 4 -30.56 -2.21 -2.65
C ARG A 4 -30.40 -2.22 -4.16
N ARG A 5 -30.46 -1.06 -4.84
CA ARG A 5 -30.20 -0.95 -6.28
C ARG A 5 -28.71 -1.02 -6.60
N ALA A 6 -27.84 -0.44 -5.75
CA ALA A 6 -26.39 -0.60 -5.85
C ALA A 6 -25.97 -2.07 -5.63
N VAL A 7 -26.55 -2.74 -4.62
CA VAL A 7 -26.38 -4.19 -4.40
C VAL A 7 -26.83 -5.01 -5.59
N ALA A 8 -27.99 -4.67 -6.21
CA ALA A 8 -28.47 -5.36 -7.39
C ALA A 8 -27.57 -5.10 -8.61
N ALA A 9 -27.05 -3.88 -8.78
CA ALA A 9 -26.13 -3.56 -9.87
C ALA A 9 -24.76 -4.23 -9.71
N VAL A 10 -24.25 -4.33 -8.47
CA VAL A 10 -23.03 -5.06 -8.12
C VAL A 10 -23.25 -6.56 -8.28
N ALA A 11 -24.38 -7.10 -7.82
CA ALA A 11 -24.74 -8.51 -7.98
C ALA A 11 -24.93 -8.91 -9.45
N GLU A 12 -25.52 -8.07 -10.30
CA GLU A 12 -25.61 -8.30 -11.75
C GLU A 12 -24.22 -8.26 -12.43
N ARG A 13 -23.32 -7.38 -11.98
CA ARG A 13 -21.94 -7.33 -12.51
C ARG A 13 -21.09 -8.50 -11.99
N SER A 14 -21.24 -8.86 -10.72
CA SER A 14 -20.59 -10.02 -10.10
C SER A 14 -21.06 -11.32 -10.76
N SER A 15 -22.35 -11.45 -11.10
CA SER A 15 -22.86 -12.59 -11.87
C SER A 15 -22.30 -12.65 -13.31
N ARG A 16 -22.00 -11.51 -13.93
CA ARG A 16 -21.27 -11.46 -15.22
C ARG A 16 -19.78 -11.76 -15.09
N LEU A 17 -19.16 -11.44 -13.94
CA LEU A 17 -17.76 -11.78 -13.62
C LEU A 17 -17.63 -13.21 -13.06
N SER A 18 -18.66 -13.75 -12.39
CA SER A 18 -18.67 -15.13 -11.89
C SER A 18 -18.87 -16.18 -13.00
N HIS A 19 -19.39 -15.79 -14.18
CA HIS A 19 -19.36 -16.64 -15.36
C HIS A 19 -17.97 -16.75 -16.00
N SER A 20 -17.00 -15.96 -15.54
CA SER A 20 -15.59 -16.03 -15.94
C SER A 20 -14.66 -16.58 -14.86
N ARG A 21 -15.18 -17.06 -13.71
CA ARG A 21 -14.39 -17.72 -12.66
C ARG A 21 -15.11 -18.95 -12.09
N PRO A 22 -15.14 -20.10 -12.79
CA PRO A 22 -15.30 -21.35 -12.09
C PRO A 22 -13.90 -21.91 -11.83
N LEU A 23 -13.40 -21.90 -10.60
CA LEU A 23 -12.39 -22.82 -10.09
C LEU A 23 -11.65 -22.26 -8.86
N LEU A 24 -12.41 -22.07 -7.76
CA LEU A 24 -11.81 -22.06 -6.44
C LEU A 24 -12.80 -22.60 -5.39
N ARG A 25 -13.49 -23.71 -5.73
CA ARG A 25 -14.23 -24.51 -4.75
C ARG A 25 -14.01 -25.98 -5.05
N ARG A 26 -12.82 -26.49 -4.68
CA ARG A 26 -12.58 -27.90 -4.34
C ARG A 26 -11.15 -28.09 -3.87
N ALA A 27 -10.87 -27.70 -2.62
CA ALA A 27 -9.77 -28.27 -1.85
C ALA A 27 -10.04 -28.02 -0.38
N GLY A 28 -11.00 -28.76 0.14
CA GLY A 28 -11.37 -28.72 1.54
C GLY A 28 -12.13 -30.00 1.91
N SER A 29 -11.54 -31.17 1.67
CA SER A 29 -11.85 -32.39 2.41
C SER A 29 -10.94 -33.51 1.88
N ALA A 30 -9.83 -33.73 2.53
CA ALA A 30 -9.16 -35.00 2.69
C ALA A 30 -7.86 -34.80 3.45
N CYS A 31 -7.90 -34.83 4.76
CA CYS A 31 -6.79 -35.33 5.57
C CYS A 31 -7.32 -35.74 6.93
N SER A 32 -7.90 -36.92 6.96
CA SER A 32 -7.99 -37.72 8.17
C SER A 32 -7.38 -39.06 7.84
N SER A 33 -6.56 -39.53 8.78
CA SER A 33 -5.98 -40.86 8.89
C SER A 33 -4.79 -41.18 7.99
N LEU A 34 -3.63 -41.26 8.68
CA LEU A 34 -2.80 -42.47 8.68
C LEU A 34 -1.71 -42.32 9.73
N THR A 35 -1.92 -43.06 10.80
CA THR A 35 -0.92 -43.50 11.79
C THR A 35 -0.09 -44.63 11.19
N THR A 36 1.15 -44.68 11.54
CA THR A 36 2.00 -45.80 12.06
C THR A 36 3.41 -45.84 11.53
N THR A 37 4.32 -45.71 12.48
CA THR A 37 5.53 -46.48 12.75
C THR A 37 6.57 -46.70 11.65
N THR A 38 7.81 -46.28 11.89
CA THR A 38 8.93 -47.14 12.36
C THR A 38 10.26 -46.37 12.49
N THR A 39 10.83 -46.52 13.65
CA THR A 39 12.24 -46.55 14.11
C THR A 39 13.36 -46.49 13.08
N SER A 40 14.35 -45.63 13.33
CA SER A 40 15.72 -46.05 13.62
C SER A 40 16.67 -44.90 14.02
N GLN A 41 17.48 -45.21 14.97
CA GLN A 41 18.54 -44.51 15.68
C GLN A 41 19.53 -43.75 14.78
N HIS A 42 19.97 -42.57 15.23
CA HIS A 42 21.40 -42.26 15.42
C HIS A 42 21.63 -41.11 16.43
N ARG A 43 22.48 -41.38 17.38
CA ARG A 43 22.97 -40.50 18.44
C ARG A 43 23.81 -39.37 17.85
N HIS A 44 23.60 -38.14 18.32
CA HIS A 44 24.69 -37.24 18.75
C HIS A 44 24.17 -36.18 19.73
N GLY A 45 24.90 -36.01 20.81
CA GLY A 45 24.51 -35.21 21.96
C GLY A 45 24.45 -33.72 21.71
N ARG A 46 23.44 -33.10 22.23
CA ARG A 46 23.39 -31.67 22.50
C ARG A 46 22.84 -31.39 23.88
N ARG A 47 23.52 -30.50 24.58
CA ARG A 47 23.26 -29.99 25.91
C ARG A 47 21.77 -29.62 26.08
N ARG A 48 21.19 -30.10 27.16
CA ARG A 48 19.82 -29.79 27.60
C ARG A 48 19.71 -28.29 27.93
N ALA A 49 18.80 -27.59 27.25
CA ALA A 49 18.14 -26.43 27.78
C ALA A 49 17.05 -26.89 28.77
N PRO A 50 16.74 -26.11 29.81
CA PRO A 50 15.70 -26.49 30.76
C PRO A 50 14.32 -26.51 30.09
N PRO A 51 13.41 -27.37 30.53
CA PRO A 51 12.10 -27.52 29.89
C PRO A 51 11.28 -26.24 30.07
N ALA A 52 10.74 -25.76 28.99
CA ALA A 52 9.64 -24.81 29.02
C ALA A 52 8.44 -25.51 29.66
N GLU A 53 8.01 -25.01 30.80
CA GLU A 53 6.78 -25.45 31.45
C GLU A 53 5.60 -25.11 30.54
N SER A 54 5.06 -26.09 29.86
CA SER A 54 3.74 -26.01 29.24
C SER A 54 2.69 -26.00 30.33
N ASN A 55 2.30 -24.83 30.82
CA ASN A 55 1.18 -24.69 31.73
C ASN A 55 -0.12 -24.69 30.90
N ALA A 56 -0.69 -25.87 30.69
CA ALA A 56 -2.11 -26.01 30.44
C ALA A 56 -2.85 -25.66 31.74
N LEU A 57 -3.43 -24.48 31.82
CA LEU A 57 -4.22 -23.98 32.94
C LEU A 57 -5.66 -24.56 32.87
N THR A 58 -5.86 -25.75 33.38
CA THR A 58 -7.20 -26.20 33.75
C THR A 58 -7.56 -25.63 35.13
N THR A 59 -8.52 -24.72 35.12
CA THR A 59 -9.03 -23.94 36.25
C THR A 59 -9.96 -24.76 37.17
N THR A 60 -9.42 -25.34 38.21
CA THR A 60 -10.20 -25.69 39.44
C THR A 60 -9.34 -25.78 40.70
N ALA A 61 -8.17 -25.14 40.70
CA ALA A 61 -7.33 -25.07 41.92
C ALA A 61 -7.83 -23.95 42.82
N ALA A 62 -7.95 -24.19 44.13
CA ALA A 62 -8.22 -23.15 45.12
C ALA A 62 -7.22 -22.00 45.00
N PRO A 63 -7.63 -20.72 45.18
CA PRO A 63 -6.77 -19.57 45.05
C PRO A 63 -5.54 -19.69 45.96
N ARG A 64 -4.37 -19.37 45.43
CA ARG A 64 -3.13 -19.38 46.21
C ARG A 64 -3.21 -18.37 47.35
N PRO A 65 -2.69 -18.65 48.54
CA PRO A 65 -2.61 -17.68 49.61
C PRO A 65 -1.65 -16.55 49.20
N PHE A 66 -1.99 -15.32 49.55
CA PHE A 66 -1.09 -14.20 49.38
C PHE A 66 0.19 -14.39 50.17
N PRO A 67 1.35 -13.97 49.67
CA PRO A 67 2.59 -13.98 50.39
C PRO A 67 2.47 -13.19 51.71
N ASP A 68 3.05 -13.72 52.78
CA ASP A 68 3.03 -13.04 54.06
C ASP A 68 3.91 -11.78 54.04
N TYR A 69 3.29 -10.66 54.39
CA TYR A 69 4.04 -9.41 54.59
C TYR A 69 4.57 -9.33 56.02
N SER A 70 5.88 -9.25 56.12
CA SER A 70 6.54 -8.94 57.37
C SER A 70 7.00 -7.49 57.37
N PRO A 71 6.42 -6.60 58.19
CA PRO A 71 6.89 -5.22 58.24
C PRO A 71 8.36 -5.22 58.69
N PRO A 72 9.20 -4.40 58.07
CA PRO A 72 10.58 -4.32 58.45
C PRO A 72 10.67 -3.88 59.93
N ARG A 73 11.58 -4.47 60.73
CA ARG A 73 11.85 -4.08 62.06
C ARG A 73 12.84 -2.87 62.03
N PRO A 74 12.69 -1.86 62.91
CA PRO A 74 13.72 -0.85 63.05
C PRO A 74 15.04 -1.52 63.46
N ASP A 75 16.14 -1.09 62.86
CA ASP A 75 17.49 -1.58 63.14
C ASP A 75 17.96 -1.13 64.53
N SER A 76 17.41 0.01 64.96
CA SER A 76 17.70 0.62 66.24
C SER A 76 16.48 1.37 66.81
N PRO A 77 16.42 1.63 68.15
CA PRO A 77 15.38 2.48 68.71
C PRO A 77 15.37 3.90 68.12
N ALA A 78 16.50 4.40 67.64
CA ALA A 78 16.64 5.69 66.99
C ALA A 78 15.92 5.71 65.62
N ASP A 79 15.84 4.58 64.88
CA ASP A 79 15.13 4.50 63.59
C ASP A 79 13.63 4.60 63.81
N ASP A 80 13.07 3.99 64.83
CA ASP A 80 11.66 4.11 65.19
C ASP A 80 11.30 5.53 65.63
N ASP A 81 12.18 6.20 66.40
CA ASP A 81 12.03 7.61 66.79
C ASP A 81 12.02 8.54 65.58
N LEU A 82 12.94 8.35 64.63
CA LEU A 82 12.97 9.11 63.37
C LEU A 82 11.75 8.91 62.50
N ALA A 83 11.24 7.68 62.39
CA ALA A 83 10.01 7.40 61.66
C ALA A 83 8.79 8.09 62.30
N ARG A 84 8.69 8.07 63.63
CA ARG A 84 7.61 8.77 64.37
C ARG A 84 7.71 10.28 64.25
N ARG A 85 8.92 10.87 64.28
CA ARG A 85 9.16 12.30 64.03
C ARG A 85 8.77 12.69 62.59
N LEU A 86 9.08 11.87 61.63
CA LEU A 86 8.64 12.10 60.23
C LEU A 86 7.10 12.11 60.16
N ALA A 87 6.44 11.11 60.75
CA ALA A 87 4.98 11.04 60.75
C ALA A 87 4.39 12.26 61.52
N ALA A 88 4.90 12.62 62.67
CA ALA A 88 4.45 13.78 63.44
C ALA A 88 4.63 15.11 62.71
N ALA A 89 5.75 15.30 62.02
CA ALA A 89 5.99 16.49 61.20
C ALA A 89 5.01 16.65 60.05
N VAL A 90 4.68 15.52 59.34
CA VAL A 90 3.70 15.49 58.25
C VAL A 90 2.31 15.75 58.82
N LEU A 91 1.92 15.12 59.93
CA LEU A 91 0.62 15.30 60.57
C LEU A 91 0.37 16.71 61.10
N SER A 92 1.45 17.42 61.51
CA SER A 92 1.36 18.80 62.05
C SER A 92 1.49 19.87 60.96
N SER A 93 1.60 19.51 59.68
CA SER A 93 1.74 20.48 58.59
C SER A 93 0.50 21.35 58.44
N PRO A 94 0.60 22.71 58.49
CA PRO A 94 -0.55 23.59 58.35
C PRO A 94 -1.09 23.66 56.90
N ASN A 95 -0.31 23.27 55.87
CA ASN A 95 -0.72 23.34 54.47
C ASN A 95 -0.96 21.92 53.93
N PRO A 96 -2.22 21.57 53.58
CA PRO A 96 -2.50 20.31 52.97
C PRO A 96 -1.82 20.21 51.59
N GLY A 97 -1.01 19.20 51.40
CA GLY A 97 -0.31 18.93 50.10
C GLY A 97 1.12 19.47 50.00
N SER A 98 1.66 20.26 50.99
CA SER A 98 3.07 20.64 51.04
C SER A 98 3.80 19.90 52.16
N LEU A 99 5.05 19.49 51.88
CA LEU A 99 5.90 18.92 52.91
C LEU A 99 6.40 20.01 53.81
N PRO A 100 6.35 19.83 55.16
CA PRO A 100 6.92 20.78 56.09
C PRO A 100 8.46 20.75 55.99
N PRO A 101 9.15 21.81 56.45
CA PRO A 101 10.61 21.77 56.56
C PRO A 101 11.03 20.64 57.48
N LEU A 102 11.85 19.70 56.97
CA LEU A 102 12.35 18.56 57.73
C LEU A 102 13.82 18.77 58.09
N PRO A 103 14.14 19.34 59.27
CA PRO A 103 15.52 19.62 59.65
C PRO A 103 16.39 18.38 59.81
N PHE A 104 15.76 17.21 59.96
CA PHE A 104 16.40 15.89 60.02
C PHE A 104 16.45 15.13 58.69
N LEU A 105 16.14 15.81 57.57
CA LEU A 105 16.14 15.20 56.22
C LEU A 105 17.43 14.44 55.87
N PRO A 106 18.65 14.93 56.21
CA PRO A 106 19.87 14.20 55.91
C PRO A 106 20.05 12.87 56.66
N LEU A 107 19.27 12.66 57.71
CA LEU A 107 19.32 11.43 58.54
C LEU A 107 18.27 10.41 58.07
N LEU A 108 17.36 10.82 57.19
CA LEU A 108 16.28 9.94 56.71
C LEU A 108 16.81 8.89 55.73
N ARG A 109 16.42 7.64 55.97
CA ARG A 109 16.63 6.50 55.08
C ARG A 109 15.29 6.00 54.55
N PRO A 110 15.26 5.26 53.42
CA PRO A 110 14.02 4.64 52.89
C PRO A 110 13.27 3.78 53.94
N LEU A 111 13.99 3.19 54.91
CA LEU A 111 13.39 2.42 56.00
C LEU A 111 12.50 3.30 56.90
N HIS A 112 12.92 4.52 57.24
CA HIS A 112 12.15 5.42 58.09
C HIS A 112 10.84 5.87 57.43
N LEU A 113 10.88 6.04 56.09
CA LEU A 113 9.65 6.28 55.30
C LEU A 113 8.69 5.10 55.37
N LEU A 114 9.20 3.89 55.16
CA LEU A 114 8.40 2.69 55.20
C LEU A 114 7.73 2.45 56.57
N LEU A 115 8.42 2.75 57.65
CA LEU A 115 7.89 2.67 59.00
C LEU A 115 6.90 3.82 59.35
N ALA A 116 7.05 4.99 58.73
CA ALA A 116 6.15 6.14 58.94
C ALA A 116 4.82 6.01 58.17
N LEU A 117 4.79 5.34 57.00
CA LEU A 117 3.59 5.22 56.15
C LEU A 117 2.34 4.64 56.85
N PRO A 118 2.44 3.58 57.63
CA PRO A 118 1.30 3.05 58.39
C PRO A 118 0.77 4.08 59.43
N LEU A 119 1.63 4.90 60.05
CA LEU A 119 1.26 5.94 61.01
C LEU A 119 0.51 7.10 60.34
N LEU A 120 0.78 7.31 59.05
CA LEU A 120 0.14 8.36 58.23
C LEU A 120 -1.18 7.88 57.62
N ALA A 121 -1.52 6.62 57.72
CA ALA A 121 -2.69 6.01 57.01
C ALA A 121 -4.03 6.71 57.31
N SER A 122 -4.19 7.32 58.48
CA SER A 122 -5.40 8.05 58.88
C SER A 122 -5.49 9.49 58.41
N HIS A 123 -4.40 10.04 57.83
CA HIS A 123 -4.34 11.46 57.45
C HIS A 123 -5.30 11.78 56.27
N PRO A 124 -6.17 12.82 56.35
CA PRO A 124 -7.18 13.11 55.34
C PRO A 124 -6.59 13.47 53.95
N HIS A 125 -5.47 14.17 53.93
CA HIS A 125 -4.77 14.62 52.70
C HIS A 125 -3.59 13.71 52.34
N LEU A 126 -3.58 12.48 52.77
CA LEU A 126 -2.52 11.51 52.52
C LEU A 126 -2.18 11.35 51.02
N PRO A 127 -3.14 11.18 50.12
CA PRO A 127 -2.86 10.98 48.68
C PRO A 127 -2.01 12.07 48.05
N THR A 128 -2.23 13.33 48.42
CA THR A 128 -1.50 14.49 47.88
C THR A 128 -0.07 14.61 48.41
N ILE A 129 0.18 14.07 49.61
CA ILE A 129 1.49 14.17 50.28
C ILE A 129 2.39 13.00 49.95
N LEU A 130 1.84 11.84 49.63
CA LEU A 130 2.60 10.61 49.40
C LEU A 130 3.65 10.72 48.27
N LEU A 131 3.30 11.28 47.13
CA LEU A 131 4.23 11.40 46.02
C LEU A 131 5.37 12.39 46.32
N PRO A 132 5.13 13.60 46.84
CA PRO A 132 6.20 14.48 47.33
C PRO A 132 7.11 13.81 48.38
N LEU A 133 6.53 13.07 49.33
CA LEU A 133 7.29 12.40 50.39
C LEU A 133 8.18 11.27 49.80
N LEU A 134 7.71 10.51 48.85
CA LEU A 134 8.50 9.50 48.15
C LEU A 134 9.64 10.11 47.33
N LEU A 135 9.45 11.32 46.78
CA LEU A 135 10.44 12.04 46.00
C LEU A 135 11.59 12.62 46.80
N LEU A 136 11.48 12.68 48.14
CA LEU A 136 12.60 13.09 49.00
C LEU A 136 13.81 12.15 48.88
N PHE A 137 13.60 10.93 48.45
CA PHE A 137 14.67 9.94 48.33
C PHE A 137 15.17 9.86 46.89
N PRO A 138 16.48 10.14 46.65
CA PRO A 138 17.03 10.12 45.30
C PRO A 138 16.98 8.72 44.71
N SER A 139 16.52 8.63 43.47
CA SER A 139 16.49 7.41 42.67
C SER A 139 17.89 7.16 42.07
N GLY A 140 18.70 6.34 42.73
CA GLY A 140 19.96 5.83 42.17
C GLY A 140 19.69 4.73 41.11
N PRO A 141 20.72 4.23 40.40
CA PRO A 141 20.60 3.20 39.37
C PRO A 141 20.10 1.83 39.89
N ARG A 142 20.19 1.63 41.24
CA ARG A 142 19.58 0.49 41.94
C ARG A 142 18.80 1.03 43.14
N PRO A 143 17.45 1.07 43.04
CA PRO A 143 16.65 1.55 44.16
C PRO A 143 16.76 0.61 45.35
N HIS A 144 16.82 1.18 46.56
CA HIS A 144 16.86 0.41 47.81
C HIS A 144 15.56 -0.41 47.96
N PRO A 145 15.60 -1.68 48.39
CA PRO A 145 14.40 -2.55 48.51
C PRO A 145 13.30 -1.88 49.35
N HIS A 146 13.62 -1.19 50.44
CA HIS A 146 12.65 -0.47 51.28
C HIS A 146 11.99 0.69 50.56
N LEU A 147 12.65 1.32 49.59
CA LEU A 147 12.06 2.39 48.79
C LEU A 147 10.98 1.81 47.85
N LEU A 148 11.25 0.71 47.16
CA LEU A 148 10.28 0.02 46.32
C LEU A 148 9.06 -0.42 47.13
N GLN A 149 9.31 -0.94 48.37
CA GLN A 149 8.27 -1.33 49.29
C GLN A 149 7.44 -0.16 49.75
N SER A 150 8.09 1.00 50.03
CA SER A 150 7.39 2.26 50.35
C SER A 150 6.49 2.73 49.22
N PHE A 151 6.92 2.62 47.96
CA PHE A 151 6.08 2.94 46.81
C PHE A 151 4.88 1.98 46.71
N ALA A 152 5.07 0.68 46.98
CA ALA A 152 3.97 -0.29 46.98
C ALA A 152 2.93 0.01 48.07
N VAL A 153 3.40 0.26 49.33
CA VAL A 153 2.50 0.61 50.45
C VAL A 153 1.78 1.93 50.19
N ALA A 154 2.49 2.95 49.70
CA ALA A 154 1.90 4.26 49.39
C ALA A 154 0.87 4.15 48.27
N ALA A 155 1.08 3.34 47.24
CA ALA A 155 0.10 3.10 46.18
C ALA A 155 -1.17 2.41 46.72
N HIS A 156 -1.05 1.43 47.59
CA HIS A 156 -2.20 0.83 48.29
C HIS A 156 -2.98 1.80 49.14
N LEU A 157 -2.30 2.61 49.96
CA LEU A 157 -2.94 3.63 50.79
C LEU A 157 -3.62 4.74 49.99
N ALA A 158 -3.07 5.10 48.83
CA ALA A 158 -3.68 6.08 47.94
C ALA A 158 -4.86 5.52 47.13
N ALA A 159 -4.82 4.26 46.73
CA ALA A 159 -5.80 3.67 45.79
C ALA A 159 -7.25 3.76 46.28
N VAL A 160 -7.45 3.64 47.60
CA VAL A 160 -8.80 3.69 48.22
C VAL A 160 -9.37 5.11 48.21
N ARG A 161 -8.55 6.13 48.23
CA ARG A 161 -8.96 7.54 48.42
C ARG A 161 -8.87 8.37 47.16
N ASP A 162 -7.80 8.17 46.41
CA ASP A 162 -7.50 8.90 45.16
C ASP A 162 -6.78 7.98 44.18
N PRO A 163 -7.51 7.35 43.25
CA PRO A 163 -6.96 6.49 42.21
C PRO A 163 -5.96 7.24 41.31
N GLY A 164 -6.12 8.56 41.11
CA GLY A 164 -5.22 9.39 40.32
C GLY A 164 -3.83 9.52 40.96
N ALA A 165 -3.79 9.79 42.27
CA ALA A 165 -2.53 9.82 43.05
C ALA A 165 -1.88 8.42 43.08
N ALA A 166 -2.66 7.35 43.26
CA ALA A 166 -2.13 5.99 43.22
C ALA A 166 -1.50 5.68 41.86
N ARG A 167 -2.16 6.03 40.75
CA ARG A 167 -1.59 5.88 39.42
C ARG A 167 -0.27 6.66 39.24
N ALA A 168 -0.21 7.90 39.71
CA ALA A 168 1.03 8.69 39.63
C ALA A 168 2.19 8.02 40.40
N ILE A 169 1.92 7.45 41.59
CA ILE A 169 2.88 6.70 42.39
C ILE A 169 3.33 5.44 41.64
N LEU A 170 2.41 4.66 41.07
CA LEU A 170 2.72 3.44 40.29
C LEU A 170 3.57 3.77 39.05
N VAL A 171 3.18 4.77 38.25
CA VAL A 171 3.96 5.19 37.07
C VAL A 171 5.38 5.61 37.48
N ARG A 172 5.56 6.28 38.63
CA ARG A 172 6.88 6.66 39.12
C ARG A 172 7.69 5.43 39.57
N ALA A 173 7.06 4.50 40.28
CA ALA A 173 7.70 3.27 40.72
C ALA A 173 8.20 2.41 39.53
N LEU A 174 7.42 2.34 38.45
CA LEU A 174 7.77 1.58 37.26
C LEU A 174 8.84 2.24 36.36
N ARG A 175 9.18 3.51 36.60
CA ARG A 175 10.32 4.19 35.94
C ARG A 175 11.69 3.87 36.53
N PHE A 176 11.76 3.17 37.66
CA PHE A 176 13.05 2.74 38.19
C PHE A 176 13.71 1.68 37.30
N PRO A 177 15.02 1.71 37.13
CA PRO A 177 15.77 0.76 36.31
C PRO A 177 15.95 -0.62 36.98
N SER A 178 15.02 -1.04 37.83
CA SER A 178 14.99 -2.35 38.46
C SER A 178 14.01 -3.27 37.73
N PRO A 179 14.20 -4.61 37.77
CA PRO A 179 13.22 -5.54 37.18
C PRO A 179 11.82 -5.28 37.77
N HIS A 180 10.86 -4.95 36.94
CA HIS A 180 9.45 -4.71 37.36
C HIS A 180 8.90 -5.85 38.21
N ARG A 181 9.43 -7.07 38.02
CA ARG A 181 9.06 -8.27 38.80
C ARG A 181 9.25 -8.05 40.31
N HIS A 182 10.32 -7.40 40.76
CA HIS A 182 10.56 -7.14 42.20
C HIS A 182 9.53 -6.19 42.78
N PHE A 183 9.21 -5.13 42.07
CA PHE A 183 8.16 -4.19 42.49
C PHE A 183 6.79 -4.89 42.59
N VAL A 184 6.43 -5.66 41.57
CA VAL A 184 5.17 -6.39 41.53
C VAL A 184 5.06 -7.40 42.69
N GLU A 185 6.16 -8.09 43.03
CA GLU A 185 6.18 -9.01 44.18
C GLU A 185 5.98 -8.28 45.50
N GLN A 186 6.62 -7.11 45.69
CA GLN A 186 6.38 -6.27 46.85
C GLN A 186 4.94 -5.75 46.91
N PHE A 187 4.40 -5.35 45.77
CA PHE A 187 3.03 -4.86 45.68
C PHE A 187 2.01 -5.96 46.03
N ILE A 188 2.18 -7.17 45.55
CA ILE A 188 1.30 -8.31 45.89
C ILE A 188 1.42 -8.69 47.36
N SER A 189 2.63 -8.68 47.94
CA SER A 189 2.84 -9.07 49.36
C SER A 189 2.24 -8.05 50.33
N THR A 190 2.25 -6.75 50.01
CA THR A 190 1.74 -5.68 50.84
C THR A 190 0.22 -5.53 50.83
N TYR A 191 -0.45 -6.09 49.82
CA TYR A 191 -1.89 -5.95 49.62
C TYR A 191 -2.73 -6.31 50.86
N LYS A 192 -2.55 -7.51 51.41
CA LYS A 192 -3.34 -7.99 52.54
C LYS A 192 -3.10 -7.22 53.83
N ALA A 193 -1.87 -6.74 54.04
CA ALA A 193 -1.49 -6.02 55.25
C ALA A 193 -2.14 -4.65 55.36
N PHE A 194 -2.45 -3.99 54.21
CA PHE A 194 -3.02 -2.66 54.19
C PHE A 194 -4.51 -2.62 53.84
N SER A 195 -5.21 -3.81 53.79
CA SER A 195 -6.62 -3.93 53.50
C SER A 195 -7.05 -3.11 52.25
N SER A 196 -6.21 -3.16 51.24
CA SER A 196 -6.37 -2.36 50.03
C SER A 196 -7.57 -2.86 49.19
N ASP A 197 -8.13 -1.99 48.38
CA ASP A 197 -9.16 -2.32 47.42
C ASP A 197 -8.53 -3.06 46.22
N PRO A 198 -9.20 -4.07 45.63
CA PRO A 198 -8.79 -4.72 44.37
C PRO A 198 -8.49 -3.74 43.22
N VAL A 199 -9.13 -2.57 43.21
CA VAL A 199 -8.88 -1.45 42.25
C VAL A 199 -7.38 -1.10 42.17
N SER A 200 -6.60 -1.31 43.25
CA SER A 200 -5.14 -1.09 43.20
C SER A 200 -4.43 -1.97 42.19
N PHE A 201 -4.92 -3.19 41.94
CA PHE A 201 -4.38 -4.11 40.92
C PHE A 201 -4.84 -3.74 39.52
N ASP A 202 -6.04 -3.20 39.38
CA ASP A 202 -6.50 -2.63 38.10
C ASP A 202 -5.61 -1.48 37.67
N LEU A 203 -5.31 -0.56 38.60
CA LEU A 203 -4.38 0.55 38.32
C LEU A 203 -2.97 0.04 37.97
N LEU A 204 -2.50 -1.01 38.65
CA LEU A 204 -1.20 -1.62 38.30
C LEU A 204 -1.21 -2.22 36.91
N LEU A 205 -2.26 -2.96 36.52
CA LEU A 205 -2.43 -3.51 35.18
C LEU A 205 -2.56 -2.44 34.11
N LEU A 206 -3.25 -1.34 34.37
CA LEU A 206 -3.33 -0.20 33.45
C LEU A 206 -1.95 0.48 33.25
N CYS A 207 -1.12 0.51 34.29
CA CYS A 207 0.24 1.08 34.19
C CYS A 207 1.25 0.09 33.59
N LEU A 208 1.10 -1.21 33.87
CA LEU A 208 1.96 -2.28 33.38
C LEU A 208 1.09 -3.42 32.77
N PRO A 209 0.54 -3.24 31.56
CA PRO A 209 -0.25 -4.27 30.90
C PRO A 209 0.61 -5.47 30.54
N SER A 210 0.43 -6.58 31.26
CA SER A 210 1.25 -7.79 31.16
C SER A 210 0.41 -9.04 31.39
N ALA A 211 0.37 -9.95 30.40
CA ALA A 211 -0.36 -11.22 30.52
C ALA A 211 0.15 -12.08 31.69
N PRO A 212 1.47 -12.26 31.91
CA PRO A 212 1.96 -12.99 33.09
C PRO A 212 1.50 -12.39 34.44
N LEU A 213 1.39 -11.05 34.51
CA LEU A 213 0.87 -10.38 35.71
C LEU A 213 -0.62 -10.69 35.90
N LEU A 214 -1.42 -10.57 34.85
CA LEU A 214 -2.85 -10.87 34.88
C LEU A 214 -3.11 -12.31 35.32
N LEU A 215 -2.41 -13.27 34.72
CA LEU A 215 -2.54 -14.69 35.09
C LEU A 215 -2.14 -14.94 36.53
N ARG A 216 -1.10 -14.27 37.01
CA ARG A 216 -0.64 -14.38 38.41
C ARG A 216 -1.67 -13.81 39.40
N LEU A 217 -2.28 -12.65 39.09
CA LEU A 217 -3.32 -12.08 39.94
C LEU A 217 -4.53 -13.03 40.06
N ARG A 218 -4.92 -13.68 38.97
CA ARG A 218 -5.97 -14.72 38.98
C ARG A 218 -5.63 -15.90 39.87
N GLN A 219 -4.37 -16.33 39.90
CA GLN A 219 -3.95 -17.39 40.83
C GLN A 219 -4.15 -17.04 42.31
N TYR A 220 -4.16 -15.75 42.66
CA TYR A 220 -4.48 -15.27 44.00
C TYR A 220 -5.99 -14.99 44.20
N GLY A 221 -6.85 -15.31 43.22
CA GLY A 221 -8.30 -15.13 43.32
C GLY A 221 -8.75 -13.70 43.04
N ILE A 222 -7.89 -12.83 42.48
CA ILE A 222 -8.25 -11.47 42.08
C ILE A 222 -8.80 -11.53 40.66
N SER A 223 -10.00 -10.96 40.48
CA SER A 223 -10.65 -10.79 39.17
C SER A 223 -10.52 -9.31 38.77
N PRO A 224 -9.52 -8.96 37.91
CA PRO A 224 -9.38 -7.60 37.42
C PRO A 224 -10.57 -7.16 36.57
N SER A 225 -10.82 -5.83 36.53
CA SER A 225 -11.89 -5.26 35.75
C SER A 225 -11.73 -5.57 34.24
N PRO A 226 -12.85 -5.59 33.50
CA PRO A 226 -12.80 -5.76 32.03
C PRO A 226 -11.90 -4.71 31.35
N GLU A 227 -11.86 -3.49 31.87
CA GLU A 227 -11.00 -2.40 31.33
C GLU A 227 -9.52 -2.73 31.45
N SER A 228 -9.11 -3.25 32.60
CA SER A 228 -7.72 -3.67 32.86
C SER A 228 -7.34 -4.87 31.99
N CYS A 229 -8.27 -5.82 31.82
CA CYS A 229 -8.08 -6.94 30.91
C CYS A 229 -7.94 -6.49 29.45
N ASN A 230 -8.76 -5.52 29.02
CA ASN A 230 -8.69 -4.94 27.67
C ASN A 230 -7.37 -4.20 27.41
N ALA A 231 -6.84 -3.51 28.41
CA ALA A 231 -5.51 -2.88 28.31
C ALA A 231 -4.39 -3.89 28.07
N VAL A 232 -4.51 -5.08 28.62
CA VAL A 232 -3.58 -6.20 28.37
C VAL A 232 -3.80 -6.76 26.96
N LEU A 233 -5.04 -7.03 26.58
CA LEU A 233 -5.38 -7.58 25.25
C LEU A 233 -4.85 -6.73 24.10
N CYS A 234 -4.92 -5.39 24.21
CA CYS A 234 -4.45 -4.45 23.18
C CYS A 234 -2.94 -4.56 22.88
N ARG A 235 -2.14 -5.13 23.77
CA ARG A 235 -0.68 -5.16 23.67
C ARG A 235 -0.10 -6.54 23.36
N LEU A 236 -0.93 -7.56 23.35
CA LEU A 236 -0.50 -8.91 23.09
C LEU A 236 -0.42 -9.22 21.60
N PRO A 237 0.49 -10.13 21.20
CA PRO A 237 0.43 -10.78 19.89
C PRO A 237 -0.92 -11.48 19.71
N LEU A 238 -1.41 -11.56 18.46
CA LEU A 238 -2.76 -12.05 18.16
C LEU A 238 -3.07 -13.43 18.76
N ASP A 239 -2.16 -14.40 18.65
CA ASP A 239 -2.42 -15.76 19.12
C ASP A 239 -2.52 -15.84 20.65
N GLU A 240 -1.68 -15.07 21.36
CA GLU A 240 -1.77 -14.93 22.82
C GLU A 240 -3.03 -14.16 23.24
N ALA A 241 -3.43 -13.14 22.47
CA ALA A 241 -4.65 -12.38 22.72
C ALA A 241 -5.91 -13.26 22.56
N VAL A 242 -5.95 -14.14 21.56
CA VAL A 242 -7.04 -15.12 21.36
C VAL A 242 -7.12 -16.07 22.54
N GLN A 243 -6.00 -16.63 22.98
CA GLN A 243 -5.97 -17.54 24.14
C GLN A 243 -6.46 -16.83 25.42
N LEU A 244 -5.93 -15.63 25.69
CA LEU A 244 -6.34 -14.87 26.87
C LEU A 244 -7.82 -14.51 26.81
N PHE A 245 -8.33 -14.11 25.64
CA PHE A 245 -9.75 -13.79 25.45
C PHE A 245 -10.65 -14.97 25.75
N GLN A 246 -10.28 -16.19 25.36
CA GLN A 246 -11.05 -17.42 25.68
C GLN A 246 -11.13 -17.66 27.19
N GLU A 247 -10.07 -17.35 27.94
CA GLU A 247 -9.99 -17.53 29.37
C GLU A 247 -10.67 -16.44 30.19
N LEU A 248 -11.06 -15.27 29.57
CA LEU A 248 -11.72 -14.18 30.28
C LEU A 248 -13.12 -14.60 30.75
N PRO A 249 -13.45 -14.45 32.07
CA PRO A 249 -14.76 -14.79 32.61
C PRO A 249 -15.85 -13.80 32.17
N GLU A 250 -15.52 -12.52 32.10
CA GLU A 250 -16.42 -11.46 31.68
C GLU A 250 -15.85 -10.78 30.41
N LYS A 251 -16.66 -10.73 29.36
CA LYS A 251 -16.33 -10.15 28.07
C LYS A 251 -17.34 -9.05 27.75
N ASN A 252 -16.87 -7.83 27.58
CA ASN A 252 -17.71 -6.72 27.15
C ASN A 252 -17.50 -6.45 25.65
N THR A 253 -18.36 -5.62 25.06
CA THR A 253 -18.29 -5.22 23.64
C THR A 253 -16.91 -4.70 23.26
N CYS A 254 -16.25 -3.96 24.18
CA CYS A 254 -14.90 -3.45 23.94
C CYS A 254 -13.85 -4.59 23.82
N SER A 255 -13.97 -5.66 24.64
CA SER A 255 -13.11 -6.85 24.54
C SER A 255 -13.23 -7.53 23.18
N TYR A 256 -14.48 -7.68 22.70
CA TYR A 256 -14.76 -8.22 21.37
C TYR A 256 -14.19 -7.31 20.29
N ASN A 257 -14.40 -5.99 20.37
CA ASN A 257 -13.92 -5.02 19.38
C ASN A 257 -12.39 -4.99 19.24
N ILE A 258 -11.67 -5.17 20.36
CA ILE A 258 -10.20 -5.27 20.33
C ILE A 258 -9.75 -6.50 19.54
N LEU A 259 -10.35 -7.66 19.82
CA LEU A 259 -9.96 -8.90 19.15
C LEU A 259 -10.41 -8.93 17.69
N LEU A 260 -11.62 -8.46 17.39
CA LEU A 260 -12.10 -8.29 16.01
C LEU A 260 -11.17 -7.41 15.19
N LYS A 261 -10.75 -6.26 15.74
CA LYS A 261 -9.79 -5.37 15.08
C LYS A 261 -8.45 -6.08 14.83
N ALA A 262 -7.93 -6.80 15.81
CA ALA A 262 -6.68 -7.54 15.68
C ALA A 262 -6.78 -8.65 14.62
N LEU A 263 -7.89 -9.41 14.56
CA LEU A 263 -8.15 -10.43 13.55
C LEU A 263 -8.29 -9.84 12.14
N CYS A 264 -9.01 -8.73 12.00
CA CYS A 264 -9.16 -8.02 10.72
C CYS A 264 -7.82 -7.50 10.21
N THR A 265 -7.00 -6.88 11.08
CA THR A 265 -5.66 -6.39 10.70
C THR A 265 -4.69 -7.52 10.32
N ALA A 266 -4.85 -8.71 10.90
CA ALA A 266 -4.08 -9.90 10.54
C ALA A 266 -4.61 -10.63 9.29
N GLY A 267 -5.69 -10.15 8.67
CA GLY A 267 -6.31 -10.78 7.50
C GLY A 267 -7.12 -12.05 7.81
N ARG A 268 -7.36 -12.38 9.10
CA ARG A 268 -8.13 -13.56 9.55
C ARG A 268 -9.63 -13.24 9.63
N ILE A 269 -10.20 -12.78 8.53
CA ILE A 269 -11.59 -12.29 8.51
C ILE A 269 -12.64 -13.37 8.82
N LYS A 270 -12.38 -14.62 8.48
CA LYS A 270 -13.31 -15.73 8.78
C LYS A 270 -13.45 -15.96 10.28
N ASP A 271 -12.32 -15.90 10.99
CA ASP A 271 -12.30 -16.04 12.45
C ASP A 271 -12.93 -14.82 13.12
N ALA A 272 -12.73 -13.62 12.52
CA ALA A 272 -13.41 -12.40 12.96
C ALA A 272 -14.94 -12.50 12.77
N HIS A 273 -15.41 -13.02 11.64
CA HIS A 273 -16.84 -13.20 11.39
C HIS A 273 -17.48 -14.21 12.37
N GLN A 274 -16.80 -15.33 12.60
CA GLN A 274 -17.24 -16.31 13.59
C GLN A 274 -17.33 -15.69 14.99
N LEU A 275 -16.33 -14.91 15.39
CA LEU A 275 -16.33 -14.21 16.67
C LEU A 275 -17.45 -13.15 16.75
N PHE A 276 -17.75 -12.49 15.64
CA PHE A 276 -18.85 -11.52 15.53
C PHE A 276 -20.21 -12.19 15.73
N ASP A 277 -20.42 -13.38 15.13
CA ASP A 277 -21.67 -14.14 15.26
C ASP A 277 -21.82 -14.74 16.68
N GLU A 278 -20.71 -15.08 17.34
CA GLU A 278 -20.67 -15.64 18.70
C GLU A 278 -20.75 -14.57 19.81
N MET A 279 -20.86 -13.27 19.47
CA MET A 279 -20.92 -12.20 20.47
C MET A 279 -22.10 -12.36 21.43
N ALA A 280 -21.80 -12.48 22.72
CA ALA A 280 -22.81 -12.51 23.77
C ALA A 280 -23.47 -11.16 24.02
N SER A 281 -22.76 -10.06 23.75
CA SER A 281 -23.27 -8.68 23.82
C SER A 281 -23.71 -8.19 22.44
N PRO A 282 -24.76 -7.36 22.32
CA PRO A 282 -25.18 -6.84 21.02
C PRO A 282 -24.06 -6.02 20.37
N PRO A 283 -23.77 -6.25 19.08
CA PRO A 283 -22.79 -5.45 18.33
C PRO A 283 -23.19 -3.98 18.32
N ASP A 284 -22.24 -3.11 18.61
CA ASP A 284 -22.40 -1.67 18.59
C ASP A 284 -21.92 -1.05 17.24
N VAL A 285 -22.06 0.27 17.11
CA VAL A 285 -21.61 1.04 15.93
C VAL A 285 -20.14 0.81 15.62
N VAL A 286 -19.31 0.67 16.67
CA VAL A 286 -17.85 0.45 16.52
C VAL A 286 -17.57 -0.97 16.01
N THR A 287 -18.31 -1.97 16.52
CA THR A 287 -18.21 -3.37 16.08
C THR A 287 -18.48 -3.50 14.57
N TYR A 288 -19.61 -2.93 14.11
CA TYR A 288 -19.94 -2.91 12.69
C TYR A 288 -18.88 -2.16 11.87
N GLY A 289 -18.39 -1.00 12.35
CA GLY A 289 -17.33 -0.24 11.69
C GLY A 289 -16.05 -1.04 11.50
N ILE A 290 -15.63 -1.79 12.51
CA ILE A 290 -14.46 -2.68 12.44
C ILE A 290 -14.66 -3.79 11.39
N MET A 291 -15.82 -4.45 11.40
CA MET A 291 -16.11 -5.53 10.46
C MET A 291 -16.22 -5.03 9.02
N VAL A 292 -16.92 -3.92 8.77
CA VAL A 292 -17.01 -3.29 7.46
C VAL A 292 -15.62 -2.93 6.94
N HIS A 293 -14.80 -2.28 7.78
CA HIS A 293 -13.42 -1.93 7.42
C HIS A 293 -12.58 -3.19 7.12
N GLY A 294 -12.70 -4.24 7.93
CA GLY A 294 -12.02 -5.52 7.73
C GLY A 294 -12.37 -6.18 6.38
N TYR A 295 -13.64 -6.19 6.00
CA TYR A 295 -14.06 -6.69 4.69
C TYR A 295 -13.59 -5.80 3.53
N CYS A 296 -13.60 -4.47 3.73
CA CYS A 296 -13.08 -3.53 2.74
C CYS A 296 -11.58 -3.74 2.47
N THR A 297 -10.78 -4.00 3.50
CA THR A 297 -9.33 -4.27 3.33
C THR A 297 -9.03 -5.54 2.53
N LEU A 298 -9.96 -6.50 2.49
CA LEU A 298 -9.86 -7.73 1.71
C LEU A 298 -10.60 -7.67 0.36
N SER A 299 -11.09 -6.48 -0.03
CA SER A 299 -11.85 -6.26 -1.26
C SER A 299 -13.15 -7.10 -1.36
N GLU A 300 -13.76 -7.46 -0.22
CA GLU A 300 -15.04 -8.15 -0.15
C GLU A 300 -16.22 -7.16 -0.01
N LEU A 301 -16.48 -6.39 -1.07
CA LEU A 301 -17.45 -5.31 -1.10
C LEU A 301 -18.88 -5.75 -0.78
N GLU A 302 -19.32 -6.89 -1.31
CA GLU A 302 -20.72 -7.38 -1.11
C GLU A 302 -21.03 -7.63 0.37
N THR A 303 -20.07 -8.21 1.10
CA THR A 303 -20.23 -8.50 2.52
C THR A 303 -20.21 -7.21 3.35
N ALA A 304 -19.32 -6.26 3.01
CA ALA A 304 -19.27 -4.96 3.65
C ALA A 304 -20.59 -4.18 3.51
N ILE A 305 -21.20 -4.16 2.33
CA ILE A 305 -22.49 -3.51 2.07
C ILE A 305 -23.63 -4.22 2.82
N LYS A 306 -23.61 -5.56 2.91
CA LYS A 306 -24.62 -6.30 3.70
C LYS A 306 -24.57 -5.91 5.17
N LEU A 307 -23.36 -5.80 5.75
CA LEU A 307 -23.18 -5.38 7.15
C LEU A 307 -23.65 -3.94 7.39
N LEU A 308 -23.41 -3.01 6.46
CA LEU A 308 -23.97 -1.66 6.53
C LEU A 308 -25.51 -1.67 6.51
N SER A 309 -26.11 -2.50 5.64
CA SER A 309 -27.56 -2.64 5.55
C SER A 309 -28.15 -3.25 6.83
N GLU A 310 -27.45 -4.21 7.43
CA GLU A 310 -27.85 -4.82 8.71
C GLU A 310 -27.75 -3.81 9.86
N MET A 311 -26.68 -3.03 9.93
CA MET A 311 -26.51 -1.95 10.90
C MET A 311 -27.68 -0.95 10.83
N ALA A 312 -28.05 -0.53 9.61
CA ALA A 312 -29.18 0.36 9.39
C ALA A 312 -30.53 -0.29 9.80
N ALA A 313 -30.71 -1.59 9.49
CA ALA A 313 -31.95 -2.32 9.87
C ALA A 313 -32.13 -2.46 11.38
N ARG A 314 -31.02 -2.50 12.14
CA ARG A 314 -31.04 -2.51 13.61
C ARG A 314 -31.25 -1.13 14.25
N GLY A 315 -31.39 -0.07 13.45
CA GLY A 315 -31.59 1.30 13.92
C GLY A 315 -30.39 1.92 14.61
N LEU A 316 -29.19 1.39 14.36
CA LEU A 316 -27.96 1.98 14.85
C LEU A 316 -27.61 3.22 14.04
N GLU A 317 -27.08 4.25 14.70
CA GLU A 317 -26.58 5.45 14.01
C GLU A 317 -25.48 5.06 13.03
N LEU A 318 -25.66 5.45 11.77
CA LEU A 318 -24.71 5.10 10.71
C LEU A 318 -23.41 5.90 10.90
N ASN A 319 -22.31 5.18 11.12
CA ASN A 319 -21.00 5.79 11.37
C ASN A 319 -20.36 6.28 10.06
N PRO A 320 -19.96 7.56 9.95
CA PRO A 320 -19.22 8.08 8.81
C PRO A 320 -17.99 7.23 8.43
N VAL A 321 -17.28 6.70 9.42
CA VAL A 321 -16.06 5.89 9.21
C VAL A 321 -16.35 4.59 8.43
N ALA A 322 -17.47 3.92 8.71
CA ALA A 322 -17.85 2.71 7.99
C ALA A 322 -18.16 3.01 6.51
N TYR A 323 -18.91 4.09 6.26
CA TYR A 323 -19.17 4.57 4.89
C TYR A 323 -17.90 4.97 4.16
N THR A 324 -17.00 5.72 4.80
CA THR A 324 -15.72 6.13 4.23
C THR A 324 -14.88 4.93 3.81
N SER A 325 -14.89 3.83 4.58
CA SER A 325 -14.19 2.59 4.22
C SER A 325 -14.75 1.95 2.95
N VAL A 326 -16.07 1.91 2.77
CA VAL A 326 -16.71 1.39 1.55
C VAL A 326 -16.46 2.32 0.36
N ILE A 327 -16.56 3.63 0.56
CA ILE A 327 -16.27 4.65 -0.46
C ILE A 327 -14.81 4.53 -0.92
N ALA A 328 -13.86 4.34 0.02
CA ALA A 328 -12.45 4.16 -0.29
C ALA A 328 -12.22 2.91 -1.16
N LEU A 329 -12.83 1.78 -0.79
CA LEU A 329 -12.72 0.54 -1.58
C LEU A 329 -13.29 0.71 -3.00
N LEU A 330 -14.48 1.30 -3.13
CA LEU A 330 -15.07 1.58 -4.44
C LEU A 330 -14.18 2.49 -5.31
N CYS A 331 -13.56 3.49 -4.68
CA CYS A 331 -12.60 4.37 -5.34
C CYS A 331 -11.30 3.63 -5.72
N ASP A 332 -10.85 2.66 -4.93
CA ASP A 332 -9.66 1.84 -5.21
C ASP A 332 -9.90 0.87 -6.37
N GLU A 333 -11.13 0.33 -6.48
CA GLU A 333 -11.57 -0.50 -7.61
C GLU A 333 -11.91 0.32 -8.88
N GLY A 334 -11.80 1.64 -8.83
CA GLY A 334 -12.12 2.54 -9.93
C GLY A 334 -13.62 2.77 -10.16
N GLN A 335 -14.48 2.26 -9.25
CA GLN A 335 -15.94 2.39 -9.30
C GLN A 335 -16.42 3.71 -8.65
N VAL A 336 -15.82 4.84 -9.07
CA VAL A 336 -16.06 6.15 -8.43
C VAL A 336 -17.53 6.61 -8.54
N SER A 337 -18.24 6.22 -9.62
CA SER A 337 -19.67 6.50 -9.76
C SER A 337 -20.53 5.81 -8.70
N ASP A 338 -20.16 4.59 -8.31
CA ASP A 338 -20.88 3.87 -7.26
C ASP A 338 -20.50 4.41 -5.87
N ALA A 339 -19.24 4.87 -5.71
CA ALA A 339 -18.83 5.60 -4.51
C ALA A 339 -19.65 6.88 -4.29
N VAL A 340 -19.91 7.67 -5.33
CA VAL A 340 -20.77 8.86 -5.26
C VAL A 340 -22.20 8.49 -4.86
N ARG A 341 -22.76 7.40 -5.38
CA ARG A 341 -24.09 6.93 -4.98
C ARG A 341 -24.14 6.55 -3.49
N VAL A 342 -23.08 5.95 -2.97
CA VAL A 342 -22.97 5.64 -1.54
C VAL A 342 -22.94 6.94 -0.71
N VAL A 343 -22.29 8.00 -1.19
CA VAL A 343 -22.32 9.32 -0.54
C VAL A 343 -23.73 9.93 -0.57
N GLU A 344 -24.44 9.82 -1.69
CA GLU A 344 -25.83 10.27 -1.78
C GLU A 344 -26.74 9.51 -0.80
N ASP A 345 -26.55 8.20 -0.68
CA ASP A 345 -27.27 7.36 0.28
C ASP A 345 -26.97 7.74 1.73
N MET A 346 -25.68 8.04 2.04
CA MET A 346 -25.24 8.56 3.32
C MET A 346 -25.99 9.87 3.70
N VAL A 347 -26.10 10.80 2.75
CA VAL A 347 -26.84 12.07 2.94
C VAL A 347 -28.33 11.82 3.13
N MET A 348 -28.91 10.90 2.38
CA MET A 348 -30.34 10.54 2.50
C MET A 348 -30.69 9.93 3.87
N HIS A 349 -29.73 9.27 4.52
CA HIS A 349 -29.88 8.74 5.87
C HIS A 349 -29.53 9.77 6.97
N GLY A 350 -29.29 11.05 6.61
CA GLY A 350 -29.00 12.12 7.55
C GLY A 350 -27.61 12.11 8.15
N VAL A 351 -26.69 11.32 7.58
CA VAL A 351 -25.30 11.28 8.05
C VAL A 351 -24.57 12.51 7.53
N VAL A 352 -23.94 13.25 8.42
CA VAL A 352 -23.19 14.47 8.07
C VAL A 352 -21.92 14.09 7.32
N LEU A 353 -21.72 14.69 6.14
CA LEU A 353 -20.48 14.52 5.40
C LEU A 353 -19.35 15.27 6.10
N ASP A 354 -18.28 14.56 6.41
CA ASP A 354 -17.05 15.13 6.97
C ASP A 354 -15.98 15.35 5.89
N ALA A 355 -14.89 16.01 6.26
CA ALA A 355 -13.76 16.26 5.37
C ALA A 355 -13.14 14.96 4.81
N ALA A 356 -13.19 13.86 5.58
CA ALA A 356 -12.61 12.58 5.17
C ALA A 356 -13.37 11.95 3.99
N VAL A 357 -14.71 12.03 3.97
CA VAL A 357 -15.53 11.58 2.84
C VAL A 357 -15.18 12.35 1.56
N PHE A 358 -15.14 13.69 1.64
CA PHE A 358 -14.77 14.54 0.49
C PHE A 358 -13.39 14.20 -0.03
N THR A 359 -12.39 14.11 0.86
CA THR A 359 -11.01 13.77 0.50
C THR A 359 -10.91 12.38 -0.15
N THR A 360 -11.66 11.40 0.35
CA THR A 360 -11.67 10.04 -0.20
C THR A 360 -12.26 10.01 -1.61
N VAL A 361 -13.39 10.66 -1.84
CA VAL A 361 -14.03 10.76 -3.17
C VAL A 361 -13.14 11.53 -4.15
N MET A 362 -12.58 12.65 -3.74
CA MET A 362 -11.62 13.42 -4.53
C MET A 362 -10.42 12.58 -4.95
N SER A 363 -9.82 11.84 -4.01
CA SER A 363 -8.71 10.92 -4.28
C SER A 363 -9.09 9.84 -5.28
N GLY A 364 -10.33 9.36 -5.24
CA GLY A 364 -10.90 8.42 -6.20
C GLY A 364 -10.98 9.01 -7.61
N PHE A 365 -11.51 10.23 -7.76
CA PHE A 365 -11.55 10.93 -9.04
C PHE A 365 -10.14 11.24 -9.58
N CYS A 366 -9.23 11.68 -8.71
CA CYS A 366 -7.82 11.89 -9.07
C CYS A 366 -7.16 10.62 -9.60
N ARG A 367 -7.43 9.46 -8.99
CA ARG A 367 -6.90 8.15 -9.47
C ARG A 367 -7.49 7.75 -10.82
N LYS A 368 -8.74 8.07 -11.07
CA LYS A 368 -9.42 7.84 -12.36
C LYS A 368 -8.95 8.80 -13.46
N GLY A 369 -8.27 9.89 -13.09
CA GLY A 369 -7.82 10.94 -14.00
C GLY A 369 -8.89 12.02 -14.28
N ASP A 370 -10.01 12.00 -13.58
CA ASP A 370 -11.07 13.02 -13.72
C ASP A 370 -10.82 14.18 -12.75
N LEU A 371 -9.89 15.04 -13.14
CA LEU A 371 -9.50 16.22 -12.33
C LEU A 371 -10.61 17.25 -12.20
N ALA A 372 -11.47 17.37 -13.22
CA ALA A 372 -12.57 18.33 -13.20
C ALA A 372 -13.59 17.94 -12.11
N ALA A 373 -13.94 16.66 -12.03
CA ALA A 373 -14.80 16.17 -10.97
C ALA A 373 -14.15 16.29 -9.58
N ALA A 374 -12.85 15.97 -9.46
CA ALA A 374 -12.12 16.14 -8.20
C ALA A 374 -12.16 17.60 -7.70
N ARG A 375 -11.95 18.56 -8.61
CA ARG A 375 -12.00 19.99 -8.28
C ARG A 375 -13.41 20.44 -7.88
N ASN A 376 -14.43 19.97 -8.57
CA ASN A 376 -15.83 20.28 -8.21
C ASN A 376 -16.17 19.78 -6.80
N TRP A 377 -15.67 18.59 -6.40
CA TRP A 377 -15.85 18.08 -5.04
C TRP A 377 -15.09 18.89 -4.00
N PHE A 378 -13.90 19.39 -4.34
CA PHE A 378 -13.14 20.31 -3.48
C PHE A 378 -13.89 21.64 -3.27
N ASP A 379 -14.39 22.23 -4.34
CA ASP A 379 -15.17 23.47 -4.29
C ASP A 379 -16.48 23.28 -3.50
N GLU A 380 -17.13 22.14 -3.67
CA GLU A 380 -18.36 21.81 -2.92
C GLU A 380 -18.09 21.65 -1.41
N MET A 381 -16.95 21.04 -1.04
CA MET A 381 -16.48 20.95 0.34
C MET A 381 -16.34 22.36 0.96
N GLN A 382 -15.70 23.29 0.24
CA GLN A 382 -15.53 24.67 0.70
C GLN A 382 -16.87 25.43 0.79
N LYS A 383 -17.78 25.27 -0.19
CA LYS A 383 -19.12 25.86 -0.17
C LYS A 383 -19.95 25.42 1.03
N ARG A 384 -19.77 24.20 1.49
CA ARG A 384 -20.41 23.68 2.70
C ARG A 384 -19.77 24.16 4.00
N GLY A 385 -18.75 25.01 3.92
CA GLY A 385 -18.03 25.56 5.06
C GLY A 385 -17.10 24.56 5.76
N LEU A 386 -16.80 23.43 5.11
CA LEU A 386 -15.80 22.47 5.60
C LEU A 386 -14.40 22.97 5.22
N ALA A 387 -13.58 23.22 6.21
CA ALA A 387 -12.20 23.61 5.98
C ALA A 387 -11.41 22.45 5.38
N ALA A 388 -10.80 22.65 4.19
CA ALA A 388 -9.86 21.71 3.65
C ALA A 388 -8.59 21.71 4.51
N ASP A 389 -8.17 20.52 4.93
CA ASP A 389 -6.96 20.30 5.73
C ASP A 389 -5.75 19.96 4.83
N GLY A 390 -4.58 19.81 5.43
CA GLY A 390 -3.35 19.45 4.72
C GLY A 390 -3.47 18.15 3.92
N VAL A 391 -4.24 17.18 4.42
CA VAL A 391 -4.47 15.89 3.74
C VAL A 391 -5.29 16.09 2.47
N THR A 392 -6.31 16.92 2.52
CA THR A 392 -7.16 17.24 1.37
C THR A 392 -6.36 17.93 0.24
N TYR A 393 -5.55 18.92 0.60
CA TYR A 393 -4.66 19.59 -0.35
C TYR A 393 -3.64 18.63 -0.95
N THR A 394 -3.00 17.80 -0.13
CA THR A 394 -2.03 16.80 -0.58
C THR A 394 -2.66 15.78 -1.54
N ALA A 395 -3.90 15.35 -1.29
CA ALA A 395 -4.64 14.46 -2.18
C ALA A 395 -4.89 15.09 -3.56
N LEU A 396 -5.28 16.37 -3.59
CA LEU A 396 -5.49 17.11 -4.84
C LEU A 396 -4.17 17.31 -5.61
N ILE A 397 -3.10 17.74 -4.92
CA ILE A 397 -1.76 17.88 -5.50
C ILE A 397 -1.28 16.55 -6.09
N ASN A 398 -1.48 15.43 -5.40
CA ASN A 398 -1.11 14.10 -5.90
C ASN A 398 -1.89 13.73 -7.17
N GLY A 399 -3.19 14.06 -7.23
CA GLY A 399 -4.01 13.86 -8.42
C GLY A 399 -3.50 14.65 -9.62
N LEU A 400 -3.21 15.95 -9.43
CA LEU A 400 -2.66 16.84 -10.45
C LEU A 400 -1.27 16.38 -10.92
N CYS A 401 -0.40 15.96 -10.00
CA CYS A 401 0.92 15.42 -10.34
C CYS A 401 0.83 14.15 -11.20
N ARG A 402 -0.11 13.25 -10.88
CA ARG A 402 -0.34 12.03 -11.68
C ARG A 402 -0.85 12.31 -13.08
N ALA A 403 -1.62 13.36 -13.26
CA ALA A 403 -2.12 13.79 -14.56
C ALA A 403 -1.11 14.63 -15.35
N GLY A 404 0.03 15.00 -14.74
CA GLY A 404 1.04 15.84 -15.36
C GLY A 404 0.77 17.35 -15.28
N GLU A 405 -0.31 17.77 -14.62
CA GLU A 405 -0.71 19.18 -14.44
C GLU A 405 0.09 19.86 -13.31
N LEU A 406 1.42 19.86 -13.46
CA LEU A 406 2.35 20.28 -12.41
C LEU A 406 2.24 21.76 -12.05
N LYS A 407 1.96 22.63 -13.03
CA LYS A 407 1.79 24.08 -12.77
C LYS A 407 0.57 24.35 -11.89
N GLU A 408 -0.50 23.58 -12.09
CA GLU A 408 -1.70 23.70 -11.26
C GLU A 408 -1.47 23.12 -9.87
N ALA A 409 -0.69 22.02 -9.76
CA ALA A 409 -0.27 21.48 -8.47
C ALA A 409 0.53 22.50 -7.64
N GLU A 410 1.42 23.28 -8.26
CA GLU A 410 2.12 24.39 -7.59
C GLU A 410 1.20 25.50 -7.11
N ARG A 411 0.17 25.84 -7.93
CA ARG A 411 -0.82 26.85 -7.51
C ARG A 411 -1.62 26.38 -6.30
N VAL A 412 -2.02 25.12 -6.28
CA VAL A 412 -2.73 24.52 -5.15
C VAL A 412 -1.84 24.49 -3.90
N LEU A 413 -0.53 24.21 -4.06
CA LEU A 413 0.44 24.29 -2.96
C LEU A 413 0.55 25.73 -2.44
N GLN A 414 0.59 26.73 -3.32
CA GLN A 414 0.66 28.13 -2.93
C GLN A 414 -0.63 28.56 -2.22
N GLU A 415 -1.81 28.13 -2.69
CA GLU A 415 -3.08 28.37 -2.03
C GLU A 415 -3.11 27.79 -0.60
N MET A 416 -2.54 26.59 -0.41
CA MET A 416 -2.38 25.97 0.91
C MET A 416 -1.50 26.82 1.83
N GLU A 417 -0.37 27.33 1.32
CA GLU A 417 0.53 28.23 2.06
C GLU A 417 -0.17 29.57 2.41
N ASP A 418 -0.89 30.17 1.46
CA ASP A 418 -1.60 31.45 1.62
C ASP A 418 -2.72 31.37 2.68
N LYS A 419 -3.33 30.19 2.84
CA LYS A 419 -4.30 29.89 3.91
C LYS A 419 -3.66 29.62 5.26
N GLY A 420 -2.33 29.68 5.36
CA GLY A 420 -1.59 29.47 6.60
C GLY A 420 -1.55 28.03 7.08
N LEU A 421 -1.78 27.06 6.18
CA LEU A 421 -1.64 25.65 6.48
C LEU A 421 -0.16 25.25 6.38
N ASP A 422 0.31 24.50 7.36
CA ASP A 422 1.67 23.97 7.34
C ASP A 422 1.82 22.91 6.24
N VAL A 423 2.73 23.17 5.29
CA VAL A 423 3.07 22.20 4.25
C VAL A 423 4.06 21.19 4.82
N ASP A 424 3.64 19.94 4.87
CA ASP A 424 4.45 18.85 5.43
C ASP A 424 5.42 18.23 4.40
N ALA A 425 6.28 17.35 4.89
CA ALA A 425 7.23 16.63 4.04
C ALA A 425 6.55 15.73 2.99
N VAL A 426 5.34 15.26 3.25
CA VAL A 426 4.59 14.40 2.31
C VAL A 426 4.15 15.21 1.10
N THR A 427 3.58 16.39 1.31
CA THR A 427 3.11 17.29 0.24
C THR A 427 4.26 17.69 -0.70
N TYR A 428 5.39 18.13 -0.14
CA TYR A 428 6.58 18.43 -0.96
C TYR A 428 7.09 17.20 -1.72
N THR A 429 7.14 16.03 -1.07
CA THR A 429 7.60 14.79 -1.71
C THR A 429 6.70 14.38 -2.87
N VAL A 430 5.38 14.53 -2.73
CA VAL A 430 4.42 14.24 -3.81
C VAL A 430 4.68 15.14 -5.03
N LEU A 431 4.93 16.42 -4.82
CA LEU A 431 5.21 17.35 -5.91
C LEU A 431 6.58 17.06 -6.57
N ILE A 432 7.60 16.76 -5.76
CA ILE A 432 8.93 16.33 -6.25
C ILE A 432 8.81 15.08 -7.11
N ASP A 433 8.09 14.04 -6.61
CA ASP A 433 7.84 12.79 -7.34
C ASP A 433 7.10 13.03 -8.66
N GLY A 434 6.12 13.97 -8.66
CA GLY A 434 5.42 14.41 -9.86
C GLY A 434 6.37 14.99 -10.92
N TYR A 435 7.26 15.90 -10.53
CA TYR A 435 8.28 16.47 -11.43
C TYR A 435 9.25 15.42 -11.93
N CYS A 436 9.71 14.52 -11.04
CA CYS A 436 10.60 13.41 -11.40
C CYS A 436 9.97 12.47 -12.43
N LYS A 437 8.68 12.17 -12.31
CA LYS A 437 7.94 11.31 -13.25
C LYS A 437 7.78 11.90 -14.64
N VAL A 438 7.65 13.22 -14.73
CA VAL A 438 7.57 13.96 -16.01
C VAL A 438 8.97 14.24 -16.57
N GLY A 439 10.04 13.92 -15.84
CA GLY A 439 11.41 14.14 -16.27
C GLY A 439 11.93 15.57 -16.07
N LYS A 440 11.25 16.42 -15.31
CA LYS A 440 11.64 17.80 -15.02
C LYS A 440 12.46 17.88 -13.73
N MET A 441 13.71 17.38 -13.78
CA MET A 441 14.56 17.31 -12.58
C MET A 441 15.00 18.65 -12.03
N THR A 442 15.16 19.67 -12.87
CA THR A 442 15.51 21.05 -12.44
C THR A 442 14.46 21.62 -11.51
N GLU A 443 13.20 21.47 -11.88
CA GLU A 443 12.06 21.91 -11.10
C GLU A 443 11.89 21.07 -9.82
N ALA A 444 12.13 19.75 -9.90
CA ALA A 444 12.13 18.87 -8.73
C ALA A 444 13.14 19.33 -7.66
N PHE A 445 14.36 19.71 -8.09
CA PHE A 445 15.38 20.25 -7.18
C PHE A 445 15.03 21.66 -6.66
N LEU A 446 14.34 22.49 -7.45
CA LEU A 446 13.86 23.78 -6.97
C LEU A 446 12.83 23.59 -5.84
N VAL A 447 11.90 22.66 -6.01
CA VAL A 447 10.91 22.31 -4.96
C VAL A 447 11.61 21.71 -3.73
N HIS A 448 12.60 20.85 -3.92
CA HIS A 448 13.42 20.32 -2.80
C HIS A 448 14.13 21.44 -2.04
N ASN A 449 14.74 22.40 -2.75
CA ASN A 449 15.39 23.55 -2.12
C ASN A 449 14.38 24.43 -1.38
N LYS A 450 13.17 24.66 -1.94
CA LYS A 450 12.08 25.37 -1.25
C LYS A 450 11.69 24.66 0.05
N MET A 451 11.58 23.32 0.03
CA MET A 451 11.32 22.50 1.20
C MET A 451 12.35 22.71 2.31
N VAL A 452 13.64 22.68 1.95
CA VAL A 452 14.74 22.91 2.91
C VAL A 452 14.74 24.36 3.45
N GLN A 453 14.50 25.36 2.61
CA GLN A 453 14.38 26.76 3.02
C GLN A 453 13.26 26.99 4.02
N LYS A 454 12.12 26.31 3.84
CA LYS A 454 10.97 26.34 4.76
C LYS A 454 11.22 25.52 6.04
N ARG A 455 12.43 24.98 6.23
CA ARG A 455 12.84 24.13 7.37
C ARG A 455 12.05 22.81 7.49
N VAL A 456 11.45 22.35 6.41
CA VAL A 456 10.84 21.03 6.34
C VAL A 456 11.95 20.03 5.99
N THR A 457 12.21 19.08 6.88
CA THR A 457 13.31 18.11 6.69
C THR A 457 12.94 17.07 5.63
N PRO A 458 13.73 16.94 4.52
CA PRO A 458 13.54 15.86 3.57
C PRO A 458 13.72 14.50 4.26
N ASN A 459 12.85 13.56 3.93
CA ASN A 459 12.87 12.20 4.47
C ASN A 459 13.39 11.19 3.43
N VAL A 460 13.50 9.93 3.82
CA VAL A 460 13.95 8.83 2.94
C VAL A 460 13.15 8.76 1.63
N VAL A 461 11.82 9.02 1.70
CA VAL A 461 10.95 8.98 0.51
C VAL A 461 11.28 10.11 -0.47
N THR A 462 11.60 11.31 0.04
CA THR A 462 12.01 12.47 -0.78
C THR A 462 13.29 12.17 -1.57
N TYR A 463 14.31 11.65 -0.88
CA TYR A 463 15.57 11.27 -1.52
C TYR A 463 15.41 10.13 -2.51
N THR A 464 14.57 9.14 -2.17
CA THR A 464 14.26 8.02 -3.08
C THR A 464 13.55 8.50 -4.36
N ALA A 465 12.61 9.43 -4.25
CA ALA A 465 11.90 10.00 -5.40
C ALA A 465 12.86 10.77 -6.34
N LEU A 466 13.75 11.59 -5.77
CA LEU A 466 14.78 12.31 -6.55
C LEU A 466 15.77 11.35 -7.21
N SER A 467 16.26 10.35 -6.47
CA SER A 467 17.17 9.32 -7.00
C SER A 467 16.52 8.51 -8.13
N ASP A 468 15.24 8.12 -7.98
CA ASP A 468 14.48 7.42 -9.05
C ASP A 468 14.32 8.30 -10.30
N GLY A 469 14.07 9.60 -10.11
CA GLY A 469 13.99 10.58 -11.20
C GLY A 469 15.31 10.69 -11.96
N LEU A 470 16.43 10.85 -11.26
CA LEU A 470 17.78 10.90 -11.86
C LEU A 470 18.12 9.59 -12.59
N CYS A 471 17.82 8.45 -11.98
CA CYS A 471 18.01 7.14 -12.59
C CYS A 471 17.20 6.98 -13.89
N LYS A 472 15.99 7.52 -13.96
CA LYS A 472 15.15 7.49 -15.17
C LYS A 472 15.72 8.36 -16.29
N GLN A 473 16.41 9.45 -15.96
CA GLN A 473 17.13 10.28 -16.93
C GLN A 473 18.50 9.70 -17.34
N GLY A 474 18.93 8.61 -16.70
CA GLY A 474 20.22 8.00 -16.95
C GLY A 474 21.38 8.58 -16.15
N ASP A 475 21.13 9.58 -15.30
CA ASP A 475 22.17 10.18 -14.44
C ASP A 475 22.31 9.41 -13.12
N VAL A 476 22.91 8.23 -13.24
CA VAL A 476 23.11 7.35 -12.08
C VAL A 476 24.20 7.90 -11.14
N CYS A 477 25.15 8.70 -11.66
CA CYS A 477 26.21 9.30 -10.85
C CYS A 477 25.60 10.30 -9.85
N ALA A 478 24.78 11.24 -10.33
CA ALA A 478 24.08 12.19 -9.47
C ALA A 478 23.12 11.49 -8.49
N ALA A 479 22.46 10.41 -8.91
CA ALA A 479 21.64 9.61 -8.01
C ALA A 479 22.44 9.03 -6.85
N ASN A 480 23.63 8.52 -7.12
CA ASN A 480 24.50 7.95 -6.09
C ASN A 480 25.04 9.01 -5.12
N GLU A 481 25.44 10.18 -5.63
CA GLU A 481 25.86 11.33 -4.81
C GLU A 481 24.73 11.78 -3.87
N LEU A 482 23.49 11.82 -4.36
CA LEU A 482 22.31 12.17 -3.58
C LEU A 482 22.05 11.17 -2.43
N LEU A 483 22.27 9.88 -2.68
CA LEU A 483 22.15 8.84 -1.65
C LEU A 483 23.28 8.91 -0.62
N HIS A 484 24.49 9.27 -1.03
CA HIS A 484 25.58 9.56 -0.08
C HIS A 484 25.25 10.78 0.80
N GLU A 485 24.65 11.83 0.24
CA GLU A 485 24.15 12.97 1.01
C GLU A 485 23.11 12.53 2.03
N MET A 486 22.14 11.70 1.63
CA MET A 486 21.12 11.13 2.50
C MET A 486 21.75 10.41 3.70
N CYS A 487 22.72 9.51 3.45
CA CYS A 487 23.44 8.80 4.50
C CYS A 487 24.24 9.75 5.42
N SER A 488 24.87 10.80 4.87
CA SER A 488 25.59 11.80 5.66
C SER A 488 24.69 12.57 6.63
N LYS A 489 23.39 12.67 6.33
CA LYS A 489 22.36 13.26 7.18
C LYS A 489 21.79 12.28 8.23
N GLY A 490 22.33 11.07 8.30
CA GLY A 490 21.91 10.04 9.26
C GLY A 490 20.60 9.32 8.88
N LEU A 491 20.18 9.41 7.62
CA LEU A 491 19.03 8.68 7.10
C LEU A 491 19.52 7.32 6.56
N GLU A 492 18.90 6.24 7.00
CA GLU A 492 19.24 4.89 6.53
C GLU A 492 18.55 4.59 5.19
N LEU A 493 19.31 3.97 4.27
CA LEU A 493 18.77 3.46 3.02
C LEU A 493 17.79 2.31 3.31
N ASN A 494 16.67 2.29 2.62
CA ASN A 494 15.70 1.22 2.72
C ASN A 494 15.69 0.36 1.43
N ILE A 495 14.96 -0.75 1.46
CA ILE A 495 14.81 -1.67 0.32
C ILE A 495 14.36 -0.94 -0.96
N PHE A 496 13.44 0.01 -0.84
CA PHE A 496 12.93 0.76 -1.99
C PHE A 496 14.00 1.65 -2.63
N THR A 497 14.85 2.27 -1.81
CA THR A 497 15.95 3.12 -2.30
C THR A 497 16.99 2.29 -3.07
N TYR A 498 17.40 1.15 -2.51
CA TYR A 498 18.30 0.22 -3.20
C TYR A 498 17.69 -0.31 -4.51
N ASN A 499 16.42 -0.70 -4.48
CA ASN A 499 15.71 -1.19 -5.66
C ASN A 499 15.57 -0.13 -6.76
N SER A 500 15.36 1.14 -6.40
CA SER A 500 15.35 2.26 -7.34
C SER A 500 16.71 2.45 -8.02
N LEU A 501 17.79 2.45 -7.23
CA LEU A 501 19.15 2.57 -7.76
C LEU A 501 19.51 1.39 -8.66
N ILE A 502 19.24 0.15 -8.24
CA ILE A 502 19.46 -1.05 -9.05
C ILE A 502 18.69 -0.98 -10.37
N ASN A 503 17.42 -0.56 -10.34
CA ASN A 503 16.62 -0.39 -11.55
C ASN A 503 17.20 0.69 -12.48
N GLY A 504 17.70 1.81 -11.93
CA GLY A 504 18.39 2.85 -12.68
C GLY A 504 19.66 2.35 -13.35
N LEU A 505 20.52 1.66 -12.59
CA LEU A 505 21.74 1.05 -13.10
C LEU A 505 21.44 0.01 -14.20
N CYS A 506 20.42 -0.81 -14.03
CA CYS A 506 19.98 -1.79 -15.01
C CYS A 506 19.51 -1.12 -16.31
N LYS A 507 18.77 -0.03 -16.23
CA LYS A 507 18.32 0.75 -17.41
C LYS A 507 19.49 1.45 -18.12
N ALA A 508 20.47 1.92 -17.37
CA ALA A 508 21.69 2.51 -17.91
C ALA A 508 22.66 1.45 -18.50
N GLY A 509 22.34 0.16 -18.38
CA GLY A 509 23.20 -0.94 -18.85
C GLY A 509 24.38 -1.28 -17.95
N ASN A 510 24.48 -0.65 -16.77
CA ASN A 510 25.59 -0.83 -15.81
C ASN A 510 25.34 -2.05 -14.90
N LEU A 511 25.27 -3.26 -15.50
CA LEU A 511 24.90 -4.51 -14.82
C LEU A 511 25.86 -4.88 -13.69
N GLU A 512 27.16 -4.68 -13.87
CA GLU A 512 28.18 -5.00 -12.87
C GLU A 512 27.99 -4.16 -11.61
N GLN A 513 27.68 -2.88 -11.77
CA GLN A 513 27.40 -2.00 -10.65
C GLN A 513 26.07 -2.32 -9.98
N ALA A 514 25.04 -2.70 -10.74
CA ALA A 514 23.76 -3.15 -10.20
C ALA A 514 23.91 -4.40 -9.31
N MET A 515 24.75 -5.35 -9.73
CA MET A 515 25.03 -6.55 -8.93
C MET A 515 25.85 -6.23 -7.67
N ARG A 516 26.82 -5.31 -7.75
CA ARG A 516 27.54 -4.83 -6.55
C ARG A 516 26.57 -4.15 -5.56
N THR A 517 25.73 -3.26 -6.05
CA THR A 517 24.71 -2.59 -5.21
C THR A 517 23.76 -3.59 -4.52
N MET A 518 23.45 -4.73 -5.17
CA MET A 518 22.68 -5.80 -4.55
C MET A 518 23.47 -6.50 -3.41
N ILE A 519 24.78 -6.64 -3.57
CA ILE A 519 25.67 -7.18 -2.52
C ILE A 519 25.75 -6.18 -1.36
N ASP A 520 25.96 -4.89 -1.65
CA ASP A 520 26.01 -3.82 -0.63
C ASP A 520 24.70 -3.76 0.18
N MET A 521 23.55 -4.01 -0.48
CA MET A 521 22.25 -4.12 0.18
C MET A 521 22.20 -5.29 1.18
N ASP A 522 22.72 -6.47 0.80
CA ASP A 522 22.76 -7.65 1.68
C ASP A 522 23.75 -7.45 2.83
N GLU A 523 24.91 -6.81 2.61
CA GLU A 523 25.90 -6.43 3.63
C GLU A 523 25.35 -5.40 4.62
N ALA A 524 24.47 -4.48 4.16
CA ALA A 524 23.73 -3.54 5.02
C ALA A 524 22.63 -4.21 5.85
N GLY A 525 22.46 -5.54 5.74
CA GLY A 525 21.44 -6.31 6.46
C GLY A 525 20.03 -6.24 5.83
N LEU A 526 19.90 -5.61 4.66
CA LEU A 526 18.65 -5.52 3.90
C LEU A 526 18.65 -6.64 2.85
N LYS A 527 17.89 -7.69 3.10
CA LYS A 527 17.85 -8.84 2.17
C LYS A 527 17.22 -8.47 0.84
N PRO A 528 17.91 -8.73 -0.30
CA PRO A 528 17.32 -8.57 -1.62
C PRO A 528 16.01 -9.35 -1.74
N ASP A 529 14.99 -8.71 -2.30
CA ASP A 529 13.66 -9.29 -2.45
C ASP A 529 13.41 -9.82 -3.88
N VAL A 530 12.22 -10.35 -4.11
CA VAL A 530 11.81 -10.86 -5.44
C VAL A 530 11.93 -9.78 -6.52
N TYR A 531 11.65 -8.51 -6.17
CA TYR A 531 11.74 -7.40 -7.11
C TYR A 531 13.18 -7.12 -7.52
N THR A 532 14.11 -7.10 -6.55
CA THR A 532 15.57 -6.92 -6.80
C THR A 532 16.09 -7.94 -7.80
N TYR A 533 15.87 -9.25 -7.51
CA TYR A 533 16.31 -10.33 -8.40
C TYR A 533 15.65 -10.24 -9.77
N THR A 534 14.34 -10.01 -9.85
CA THR A 534 13.60 -9.92 -11.11
C THR A 534 14.08 -8.77 -11.97
N THR A 535 14.44 -7.62 -11.38
CA THR A 535 14.95 -6.44 -12.09
C THR A 535 16.31 -6.74 -12.74
N ILE A 536 17.24 -7.34 -11.99
CA ILE A 536 18.57 -7.67 -12.52
C ILE A 536 18.47 -8.79 -13.56
N ILE A 537 17.67 -9.85 -13.31
CA ILE A 537 17.41 -10.91 -14.31
C ILE A 537 16.85 -10.29 -15.60
N GLY A 538 15.94 -9.32 -15.49
CA GLY A 538 15.37 -8.63 -16.65
C GLY A 538 16.41 -7.87 -17.46
N ALA A 539 17.30 -7.16 -16.79
CA ALA A 539 18.38 -6.43 -17.42
C ALA A 539 19.40 -7.36 -18.09
N LEU A 540 19.79 -8.47 -17.43
CA LEU A 540 20.64 -9.52 -18.03
C LEU A 540 19.98 -10.14 -19.26
N CYS A 541 18.68 -10.35 -19.24
CA CYS A 541 17.94 -10.84 -20.41
C CYS A 541 17.94 -9.84 -21.57
N GLN A 542 17.81 -8.55 -21.29
CA GLN A 542 17.89 -7.50 -22.31
C GLN A 542 19.30 -7.42 -22.94
N SER A 543 20.33 -7.57 -22.13
CA SER A 543 21.71 -7.63 -22.58
C SER A 543 22.10 -8.97 -23.22
N LYS A 544 21.15 -9.91 -23.36
CA LYS A 544 21.34 -11.26 -23.92
C LYS A 544 22.27 -12.18 -23.11
N GLU A 545 22.55 -11.86 -21.87
CA GLU A 545 23.38 -12.63 -20.94
C GLU A 545 22.54 -13.69 -20.18
N LEU A 546 21.91 -14.60 -20.95
CA LEU A 546 20.95 -15.58 -20.41
C LEU A 546 21.55 -16.55 -19.40
N ASP A 547 22.81 -16.91 -19.56
CA ASP A 547 23.47 -17.85 -18.68
C ASP A 547 23.67 -17.25 -17.28
N ARG A 548 24.01 -15.95 -17.20
CA ARG A 548 24.09 -15.21 -15.94
C ARG A 548 22.68 -15.00 -15.32
N ALA A 549 21.68 -14.72 -16.15
CA ALA A 549 20.29 -14.60 -15.70
C ALA A 549 19.79 -15.91 -15.06
N HIS A 550 20.15 -17.06 -15.65
CA HIS A 550 19.83 -18.37 -15.10
C HIS A 550 20.56 -18.67 -13.79
N SER A 551 21.86 -18.32 -13.70
CA SER A 551 22.63 -18.46 -12.46
C SER A 551 22.03 -17.62 -11.33
N LEU A 552 21.58 -16.40 -11.63
CA LEU A 552 20.96 -15.53 -10.65
C LEU A 552 19.57 -16.03 -10.19
N LEU A 553 18.81 -16.66 -11.10
CA LEU A 553 17.56 -17.34 -10.72
C LEU A 553 17.85 -18.52 -9.78
N GLN A 554 18.91 -19.29 -10.04
CA GLN A 554 19.30 -20.41 -9.17
C GLN A 554 19.71 -19.89 -7.79
N GLU A 555 20.51 -18.82 -7.71
CA GLU A 555 20.87 -18.15 -6.45
C GLU A 555 19.62 -17.71 -5.66
N MET A 556 18.64 -17.12 -6.35
CA MET A 556 17.35 -16.72 -5.76
C MET A 556 16.64 -17.92 -5.11
N LEU A 557 16.63 -19.07 -5.79
CA LEU A 557 16.03 -20.32 -5.29
C LEU A 557 16.82 -20.87 -4.10
N ASP A 558 18.14 -20.86 -4.16
CA ASP A 558 19.04 -21.37 -3.11
C ASP A 558 18.94 -20.56 -1.82
N LYS A 559 18.67 -19.23 -1.95
CA LYS A 559 18.37 -18.34 -0.83
C LYS A 559 16.94 -18.50 -0.30
N GLY A 560 16.13 -19.39 -0.87
CA GLY A 560 14.76 -19.66 -0.45
C GLY A 560 13.74 -18.60 -0.88
N ILE A 561 14.13 -17.66 -1.77
CA ILE A 561 13.25 -16.63 -2.30
C ILE A 561 12.46 -17.25 -3.47
N LYS A 562 11.14 -17.36 -3.33
CA LYS A 562 10.28 -17.96 -4.37
C LYS A 562 10.08 -17.00 -5.54
N PRO A 563 10.52 -17.36 -6.77
CA PRO A 563 10.25 -16.56 -7.96
C PRO A 563 8.75 -16.44 -8.21
N THR A 564 8.33 -15.28 -8.71
CA THR A 564 6.94 -15.05 -9.13
C THR A 564 6.76 -15.37 -10.63
N ILE A 565 5.50 -15.42 -11.06
CA ILE A 565 5.16 -15.54 -12.48
C ILE A 565 5.82 -14.42 -13.32
N VAL A 566 6.04 -13.23 -12.73
CA VAL A 566 6.72 -12.11 -13.39
C VAL A 566 8.18 -12.47 -13.69
N THR A 567 8.88 -13.07 -12.73
CA THR A 567 10.28 -13.51 -12.89
C THR A 567 10.43 -14.50 -14.07
N TYR A 568 9.50 -15.48 -14.14
CA TYR A 568 9.51 -16.44 -15.26
C TYR A 568 9.12 -15.80 -16.60
N ASN A 569 8.19 -14.84 -16.60
CA ASN A 569 7.82 -14.11 -17.81
C ASN A 569 8.97 -13.25 -18.34
N VAL A 570 9.76 -12.65 -17.45
CA VAL A 570 10.95 -11.87 -17.81
C VAL A 570 11.99 -12.77 -18.46
N LEU A 571 12.26 -13.96 -17.89
CA LEU A 571 13.16 -14.95 -18.48
C LEU A 571 12.63 -15.47 -19.81
N MET A 572 11.33 -15.79 -19.90
CA MET A 572 10.68 -16.21 -21.14
C MET A 572 10.89 -15.19 -22.25
N ASN A 573 10.65 -13.92 -21.93
CA ASN A 573 10.90 -12.83 -22.88
C ASN A 573 12.39 -12.74 -23.27
N GLY A 574 13.29 -12.91 -22.32
CA GLY A 574 14.75 -12.95 -22.56
C GLY A 574 15.15 -14.07 -23.54
N PHE A 575 14.65 -15.28 -23.34
CA PHE A 575 14.87 -16.39 -24.30
C PHE A 575 14.33 -16.06 -25.68
N CYS A 576 13.13 -15.48 -25.75
CA CYS A 576 12.51 -15.09 -27.01
C CYS A 576 13.32 -14.00 -27.72
N MET A 577 13.72 -12.94 -27.03
CA MET A 577 14.48 -11.83 -27.60
C MET A 577 15.87 -12.24 -28.08
N SER A 578 16.47 -13.25 -27.44
CA SER A 578 17.78 -13.79 -27.83
C SER A 578 17.70 -14.84 -28.95
N GLY A 579 16.49 -15.11 -29.48
CA GLY A 579 16.28 -16.13 -30.51
C GLY A 579 16.43 -17.58 -30.01
N ARG A 580 16.58 -17.82 -28.70
CA ARG A 580 16.66 -19.16 -28.11
C ARG A 580 15.28 -19.69 -27.75
N VAL A 581 14.36 -19.76 -28.73
CA VAL A 581 12.92 -20.06 -28.50
C VAL A 581 12.70 -21.44 -27.90
N GLU A 582 13.52 -22.41 -28.25
CA GLU A 582 13.48 -23.77 -27.68
C GLU A 582 13.81 -23.74 -26.16
N GLY A 583 14.66 -22.80 -25.71
CA GLY A 583 14.87 -22.56 -24.29
C GLY A 583 13.62 -22.04 -23.59
N GLY A 584 12.90 -21.13 -24.23
CA GLY A 584 11.62 -20.63 -23.74
C GLY A 584 10.56 -21.74 -23.69
N LYS A 585 10.51 -22.63 -24.67
CA LYS A 585 9.60 -23.77 -24.67
C LYS A 585 9.88 -24.73 -23.51
N ARG A 586 11.16 -25.08 -23.29
CA ARG A 586 11.58 -25.89 -22.13
C ARG A 586 11.22 -25.22 -20.80
N LEU A 587 11.34 -23.89 -20.70
CA LEU A 587 10.93 -23.15 -19.51
C LEU A 587 9.43 -23.26 -19.27
N LEU A 588 8.59 -23.19 -20.32
CA LEU A 588 7.14 -23.40 -20.21
C LEU A 588 6.82 -24.83 -19.74
N GLU A 589 7.45 -25.84 -20.30
CA GLU A 589 7.29 -27.24 -19.92
C GLU A 589 7.69 -27.44 -18.45
N TRP A 590 8.83 -26.88 -18.04
CA TRP A 590 9.29 -26.91 -16.64
C TRP A 590 8.34 -26.20 -15.67
N MET A 591 7.76 -25.05 -16.05
CA MET A 591 6.75 -24.38 -15.25
C MET A 591 5.52 -25.28 -14.99
N LEU A 592 5.06 -25.97 -16.03
CA LEU A 592 3.92 -26.90 -15.94
C LEU A 592 4.25 -28.10 -15.05
N GLU A 593 5.46 -28.69 -15.16
CA GLU A 593 5.91 -29.79 -14.32
C GLU A 593 6.00 -29.39 -12.83
N LYS A 594 6.34 -28.14 -12.53
CA LYS A 594 6.42 -27.61 -11.16
C LYS A 594 5.10 -27.04 -10.63
N ASN A 595 3.99 -27.25 -11.34
CA ASN A 595 2.67 -26.68 -11.02
C ASN A 595 2.67 -25.14 -10.89
N ILE A 596 3.56 -24.46 -11.63
CA ILE A 596 3.55 -23.02 -11.77
C ILE A 596 2.68 -22.69 -12.96
N HIS A 597 1.48 -22.18 -12.73
CA HIS A 597 0.51 -21.92 -13.80
C HIS A 597 0.93 -20.76 -14.69
N PRO A 598 1.31 -20.99 -15.98
CA PRO A 598 1.63 -19.93 -16.90
C PRO A 598 0.41 -19.04 -17.15
N ASN A 599 0.63 -17.75 -17.34
CA ASN A 599 -0.44 -16.82 -17.67
C ASN A 599 -0.45 -16.47 -19.18
N THR A 600 -1.42 -15.67 -19.60
CA THR A 600 -1.56 -15.20 -20.97
C THR A 600 -0.29 -14.53 -21.51
N THR A 601 0.45 -13.80 -20.67
CA THR A 601 1.71 -13.13 -21.05
C THR A 601 2.81 -14.14 -21.39
N THR A 602 2.92 -15.25 -20.63
CA THR A 602 3.89 -16.33 -20.88
C THR A 602 3.69 -16.93 -22.28
N TYR A 603 2.44 -17.31 -22.61
CA TYR A 603 2.11 -17.87 -23.91
C TYR A 603 2.28 -16.87 -25.05
N ASN A 604 1.87 -15.61 -24.84
CA ASN A 604 1.97 -14.54 -25.83
C ASN A 604 3.44 -14.23 -26.20
N SER A 605 4.37 -14.31 -25.27
CA SER A 605 5.80 -14.09 -25.53
C SER A 605 6.35 -15.14 -26.49
N LEU A 606 6.05 -16.43 -26.25
CA LEU A 606 6.44 -17.52 -27.15
C LEU A 606 5.77 -17.43 -28.51
N MET A 607 4.46 -17.21 -28.55
CA MET A 607 3.72 -17.08 -29.81
C MET A 607 4.24 -15.92 -30.65
N LYS A 608 4.52 -14.75 -30.03
CA LYS A 608 5.09 -13.59 -30.71
C LYS A 608 6.41 -13.94 -31.40
N GLN A 609 7.28 -14.68 -30.71
CA GLN A 609 8.60 -15.03 -31.27
C GLN A 609 8.46 -16.07 -32.40
N TYR A 610 7.65 -17.12 -32.22
CA TYR A 610 7.40 -18.09 -33.33
C TYR A 610 6.75 -17.39 -34.54
N CYS A 611 5.91 -16.36 -34.35
CA CYS A 611 5.40 -15.54 -35.43
C CYS A 611 6.49 -14.72 -36.14
N ILE A 612 7.49 -14.23 -35.42
CA ILE A 612 8.67 -13.52 -35.99
C ILE A 612 9.47 -14.50 -36.85
N GLU A 613 9.71 -15.72 -36.38
CA GLU A 613 10.40 -16.80 -37.08
C GLU A 613 9.58 -17.45 -38.22
N LYS A 614 8.33 -17.00 -38.39
CA LYS A 614 7.35 -17.55 -39.37
C LYS A 614 7.02 -19.04 -39.14
N ASN A 615 7.27 -19.56 -37.95
CA ASN A 615 6.92 -20.93 -37.57
C ASN A 615 5.48 -21.00 -37.06
N MET A 616 4.53 -20.98 -37.98
CA MET A 616 3.10 -20.93 -37.62
C MET A 616 2.58 -22.26 -37.08
N LYS A 617 3.26 -23.39 -37.31
CA LYS A 617 2.90 -24.68 -36.72
C LYS A 617 3.08 -24.64 -35.20
N SER A 618 4.27 -24.28 -34.74
CA SER A 618 4.54 -24.16 -33.32
C SER A 618 3.70 -23.06 -32.67
N THR A 619 3.42 -21.93 -33.36
CA THR A 619 2.51 -20.91 -32.87
C THR A 619 1.10 -21.48 -32.56
N THR A 620 0.57 -22.30 -33.48
CA THR A 620 -0.76 -22.93 -33.31
C THR A 620 -0.75 -23.99 -32.20
N GLU A 621 0.36 -24.74 -32.06
CA GLU A 621 0.56 -25.69 -30.96
C GLU A 621 0.55 -25.01 -29.60
N ILE A 622 1.27 -23.90 -29.45
CA ILE A 622 1.31 -23.11 -28.22
C ILE A 622 -0.07 -22.51 -27.91
N TYR A 623 -0.79 -22.01 -28.91
CA TYR A 623 -2.16 -21.54 -28.73
C TYR A 623 -3.12 -22.66 -28.26
N LYS A 624 -3.04 -23.87 -28.85
CA LYS A 624 -3.79 -25.02 -28.38
C LYS A 624 -3.40 -25.44 -26.97
N GLY A 625 -2.10 -25.42 -26.65
CA GLY A 625 -1.58 -25.64 -25.29
C GLY A 625 -2.14 -24.64 -24.27
N MET A 626 -2.22 -23.37 -24.65
CA MET A 626 -2.84 -22.32 -23.82
C MET A 626 -4.30 -22.64 -23.48
N LEU A 627 -5.09 -23.06 -24.50
CA LEU A 627 -6.49 -23.43 -24.32
C LEU A 627 -6.65 -24.71 -23.47
N SER A 628 -5.76 -25.72 -23.64
CA SER A 628 -5.78 -26.95 -22.85
C SER A 628 -5.47 -26.73 -21.36
N GLN A 629 -4.76 -25.66 -21.02
CA GLN A 629 -4.49 -25.22 -19.65
C GLN A 629 -5.52 -24.22 -19.12
N GLU A 630 -6.66 -24.09 -19.81
CA GLU A 630 -7.76 -23.18 -19.45
C GLU A 630 -7.37 -21.69 -19.36
N VAL A 631 -6.23 -21.30 -19.95
CA VAL A 631 -5.79 -19.91 -20.00
C VAL A 631 -6.54 -19.18 -21.10
N VAL A 632 -7.38 -18.21 -20.71
CA VAL A 632 -8.23 -17.47 -21.66
C VAL A 632 -7.39 -16.52 -22.51
N PRO A 633 -7.45 -16.64 -23.86
CA PRO A 633 -6.82 -15.68 -24.76
C PRO A 633 -7.39 -14.28 -24.59
N ASN A 634 -6.52 -13.28 -24.60
CA ASN A 634 -6.90 -11.87 -24.55
C ASN A 634 -6.76 -11.21 -25.93
N GLU A 635 -7.16 -9.95 -26.01
CA GLU A 635 -7.05 -9.14 -27.23
C GLU A 635 -5.66 -9.18 -27.85
N ASN A 636 -4.60 -9.11 -27.02
CA ASN A 636 -3.23 -9.15 -27.50
C ASN A 636 -2.86 -10.52 -28.11
N THR A 637 -3.38 -11.61 -27.57
CA THR A 637 -3.20 -12.97 -28.14
C THR A 637 -3.69 -13.03 -29.58
N TYR A 638 -4.91 -12.57 -29.84
CA TYR A 638 -5.47 -12.55 -31.20
C TYR A 638 -4.70 -11.61 -32.13
N ASN A 639 -4.29 -10.44 -31.64
CA ASN A 639 -3.49 -9.50 -32.42
C ASN A 639 -2.14 -10.11 -32.83
N ILE A 640 -1.49 -10.88 -31.96
CA ILE A 640 -0.23 -11.60 -32.28
C ILE A 640 -0.48 -12.66 -33.36
N LEU A 641 -1.52 -13.49 -33.21
CA LEU A 641 -1.88 -14.53 -34.17
C LEU A 641 -2.22 -13.96 -35.54
N ILE A 642 -3.07 -12.93 -35.59
CA ILE A 642 -3.46 -12.28 -36.84
C ILE A 642 -2.23 -11.71 -37.57
N LYS A 643 -1.40 -10.94 -36.87
CA LYS A 643 -0.15 -10.37 -37.43
C LYS A 643 0.83 -11.45 -37.90
N GLY A 644 0.96 -12.53 -37.14
CA GLY A 644 1.82 -13.65 -37.46
C GLY A 644 1.37 -14.35 -38.75
N HIS A 645 0.08 -14.70 -38.85
CA HIS A 645 -0.49 -15.32 -40.04
C HIS A 645 -0.45 -14.38 -41.25
N CYS A 646 -0.64 -13.08 -41.06
CA CYS A 646 -0.47 -12.09 -42.13
C CYS A 646 0.99 -12.05 -42.65
N LYS A 647 1.98 -12.04 -41.77
CA LYS A 647 3.41 -12.11 -42.16
C LYS A 647 3.78 -13.42 -42.88
N ALA A 648 3.18 -14.53 -42.46
CA ALA A 648 3.35 -15.84 -43.09
C ALA A 648 2.51 -16.00 -44.35
N ARG A 649 1.75 -15.00 -44.79
CA ARG A 649 0.84 -15.02 -45.97
C ARG A 649 -0.26 -16.07 -45.88
N ASN A 650 -0.63 -16.53 -44.70
CA ASN A 650 -1.69 -17.48 -44.45
C ASN A 650 -3.00 -16.75 -44.17
N MET A 651 -3.71 -16.40 -45.29
CA MET A 651 -4.91 -15.59 -45.23
C MET A 651 -6.10 -16.29 -44.53
N LYS A 652 -6.25 -17.62 -44.74
CA LYS A 652 -7.38 -18.38 -44.18
C LYS A 652 -7.38 -18.30 -42.64
N GLU A 653 -6.23 -18.58 -42.01
CA GLU A 653 -6.09 -18.57 -40.58
C GLU A 653 -6.12 -17.13 -40.02
N ALA A 654 -5.57 -16.15 -40.76
CA ALA A 654 -5.64 -14.75 -40.33
C ALA A 654 -7.09 -14.25 -40.22
N LEU A 655 -7.93 -14.60 -41.20
CA LEU A 655 -9.36 -14.27 -41.17
C LEU A 655 -10.14 -15.10 -40.16
N TYR A 656 -9.75 -16.37 -39.93
CA TYR A 656 -10.35 -17.20 -38.88
C TYR A 656 -10.16 -16.56 -37.51
N PHE A 657 -8.92 -16.20 -37.11
CA PHE A 657 -8.65 -15.55 -35.84
C PHE A 657 -9.25 -14.14 -35.73
N HIS A 658 -9.42 -13.45 -36.86
CA HIS A 658 -10.14 -12.18 -36.89
C HIS A 658 -11.62 -12.37 -36.56
N SER A 659 -12.30 -13.37 -37.14
CA SER A 659 -13.72 -13.67 -36.84
C SER A 659 -13.88 -14.12 -35.37
N GLU A 660 -13.02 -15.03 -34.90
CA GLU A 660 -13.05 -15.51 -33.52
C GLU A 660 -12.87 -14.36 -32.52
N MET A 661 -11.98 -13.43 -32.82
CA MET A 661 -11.72 -12.24 -31.99
C MET A 661 -12.98 -11.35 -31.85
N ILE A 662 -13.70 -11.13 -32.98
CA ILE A 662 -14.94 -10.34 -33.00
C ILE A 662 -16.07 -11.05 -32.25
N GLU A 663 -16.22 -12.36 -32.42
CA GLU A 663 -17.22 -13.17 -31.74
C GLU A 663 -17.07 -13.13 -30.24
N LYS A 664 -15.82 -13.02 -29.76
CA LYS A 664 -15.50 -12.84 -28.32
C LYS A 664 -15.61 -11.39 -27.84
N GLY A 665 -15.99 -10.45 -28.69
CA GLY A 665 -16.21 -9.05 -28.34
C GLY A 665 -14.96 -8.19 -28.25
N PHE A 666 -13.80 -8.67 -28.70
CA PHE A 666 -12.56 -7.90 -28.71
C PHE A 666 -12.45 -7.00 -29.94
N ARG A 667 -11.66 -5.91 -29.82
CA ARG A 667 -11.39 -4.97 -30.91
C ARG A 667 -10.00 -5.18 -31.49
N LEU A 668 -9.85 -4.99 -32.81
CA LEU A 668 -8.55 -5.03 -33.44
C LEU A 668 -7.76 -3.74 -33.17
N THR A 669 -6.45 -3.89 -33.05
CA THR A 669 -5.54 -2.73 -33.05
C THR A 669 -5.32 -2.21 -34.49
N ALA A 670 -5.01 -0.91 -34.62
CA ALA A 670 -4.69 -0.28 -35.92
C ALA A 670 -3.62 -1.09 -36.71
N SER A 671 -2.57 -1.55 -36.03
CA SER A 671 -1.51 -2.36 -36.64
C SER A 671 -1.99 -3.74 -37.15
N SER A 672 -3.02 -4.35 -36.52
CA SER A 672 -3.61 -5.61 -37.01
C SER A 672 -4.51 -5.40 -38.21
N TYR A 673 -5.28 -4.30 -38.25
CA TYR A 673 -6.03 -3.87 -39.42
C TYR A 673 -5.09 -3.64 -40.59
N ASN A 674 -4.01 -2.87 -40.42
CA ASN A 674 -3.02 -2.61 -41.48
C ASN A 674 -2.41 -3.91 -42.02
N ALA A 675 -2.07 -4.87 -41.14
CA ALA A 675 -1.52 -6.17 -41.57
C ALA A 675 -2.50 -6.98 -42.40
N LEU A 676 -3.79 -7.01 -42.00
CA LEU A 676 -4.87 -7.71 -42.76
C LEU A 676 -5.13 -7.04 -44.10
N ILE A 677 -5.25 -5.73 -44.13
CA ILE A 677 -5.50 -4.95 -45.35
C ILE A 677 -4.37 -5.19 -46.37
N ARG A 678 -3.12 -5.06 -45.93
CA ARG A 678 -1.93 -5.34 -46.75
C ARG A 678 -1.94 -6.78 -47.32
N LEU A 679 -2.33 -7.78 -46.51
CA LEU A 679 -2.41 -9.14 -46.94
C LEU A 679 -3.51 -9.35 -48.02
N LEU A 680 -4.68 -8.76 -47.80
CA LEU A 680 -5.80 -8.83 -48.73
C LEU A 680 -5.49 -8.12 -50.05
N ASN A 681 -4.87 -6.94 -50.01
CA ASN A 681 -4.41 -6.21 -51.20
C ASN A 681 -3.38 -7.02 -51.98
N LYS A 682 -2.40 -7.63 -51.33
CA LYS A 682 -1.44 -8.54 -51.98
C LYS A 682 -2.08 -9.78 -52.61
N LYS A 683 -3.22 -10.22 -52.11
CA LYS A 683 -4.00 -11.34 -52.64
C LYS A 683 -5.08 -10.89 -53.61
N LYS A 684 -5.13 -9.60 -54.02
CA LYS A 684 -6.08 -9.01 -54.95
C LYS A 684 -7.53 -9.08 -54.49
N LYS A 685 -7.79 -9.19 -53.17
CA LYS A 685 -9.15 -9.18 -52.58
C LYS A 685 -9.55 -7.77 -52.15
N PHE A 686 -9.61 -6.85 -53.07
CA PHE A 686 -9.79 -5.42 -52.84
C PHE A 686 -11.11 -5.08 -52.14
N THR A 687 -12.20 -5.77 -52.48
CA THR A 687 -13.52 -5.56 -51.85
C THR A 687 -13.54 -5.87 -50.36
N GLU A 688 -12.90 -6.98 -49.93
CA GLU A 688 -12.78 -7.33 -48.50
C GLU A 688 -11.84 -6.35 -47.77
N ALA A 689 -10.75 -5.97 -48.43
CA ALA A 689 -9.78 -5.02 -47.88
C ALA A 689 -10.40 -3.63 -47.67
N ARG A 690 -11.20 -3.15 -48.64
CA ARG A 690 -11.92 -1.86 -48.54
C ARG A 690 -12.92 -1.87 -47.38
N ARG A 691 -13.68 -2.96 -47.20
CA ARG A 691 -14.59 -3.10 -46.05
C ARG A 691 -13.86 -3.02 -44.71
N LEU A 692 -12.68 -3.63 -44.58
CA LEU A 692 -11.89 -3.55 -43.36
C LEU A 692 -11.31 -2.16 -43.14
N PHE A 693 -10.88 -1.48 -44.20
CA PHE A 693 -10.39 -0.11 -44.12
C PHE A 693 -11.50 0.86 -43.67
N GLU A 694 -12.71 0.76 -44.27
CA GLU A 694 -13.88 1.54 -43.85
C GLU A 694 -14.29 1.24 -42.40
N LYS A 695 -14.19 -0.02 -41.97
CA LYS A 695 -14.47 -0.39 -40.57
C LYS A 695 -13.44 0.24 -39.62
N MET A 696 -12.17 0.21 -39.98
CA MET A 696 -11.08 0.84 -39.23
C MET A 696 -11.30 2.35 -39.05
N ARG A 697 -11.71 3.05 -40.12
CA ARG A 697 -12.07 4.48 -40.06
C ARG A 697 -13.27 4.76 -39.15
N LYS A 698 -14.33 3.93 -39.22
CA LYS A 698 -15.50 4.04 -38.33
C LYS A 698 -15.15 3.84 -36.87
N GLU A 699 -14.15 3.05 -36.56
CA GLU A 699 -13.62 2.85 -35.20
C GLU A 699 -12.63 3.96 -34.78
N ARG A 700 -12.44 5.01 -35.61
CA ARG A 700 -11.50 6.13 -35.38
C ARG A 700 -10.05 5.67 -35.20
N LEU A 701 -9.66 4.59 -35.87
CA LEU A 701 -8.30 4.10 -35.91
C LEU A 701 -7.59 4.62 -37.15
N THR A 702 -6.35 5.11 -36.97
CA THR A 702 -5.52 5.63 -38.06
C THR A 702 -4.79 4.52 -38.79
N ALA A 703 -4.87 4.53 -40.12
CA ALA A 703 -4.11 3.60 -40.95
C ALA A 703 -2.64 4.06 -41.08
N GLU A 704 -1.77 3.15 -41.52
CA GLU A 704 -0.39 3.52 -41.86
C GLU A 704 -0.35 4.22 -43.24
N PRO A 705 0.62 5.12 -43.51
CA PRO A 705 0.65 5.93 -44.72
C PRO A 705 0.58 5.12 -46.03
N ASP A 706 1.25 3.95 -46.10
CA ASP A 706 1.21 3.07 -47.28
C ASP A 706 -0.17 2.47 -47.57
N VAL A 707 -1.01 2.29 -46.53
CA VAL A 707 -2.41 1.85 -46.73
C VAL A 707 -3.24 3.01 -47.24
N TYR A 708 -3.06 4.22 -46.75
CA TYR A 708 -3.73 5.41 -47.30
C TYR A 708 -3.35 5.63 -48.76
N ASN A 709 -2.05 5.63 -49.07
CA ASN A 709 -1.55 5.84 -50.44
C ASN A 709 -2.19 4.81 -51.42
N PHE A 710 -2.28 3.53 -51.01
CA PHE A 710 -2.94 2.50 -51.85
C PHE A 710 -4.41 2.83 -52.16
N TYR A 711 -5.16 3.33 -51.18
CA TYR A 711 -6.58 3.66 -51.40
C TYR A 711 -6.78 5.01 -52.07
N ILE A 712 -5.88 5.94 -51.92
CA ILE A 712 -5.83 7.19 -52.69
C ILE A 712 -5.63 6.84 -54.15
N ASP A 713 -4.63 6.04 -54.50
CA ASP A 713 -4.38 5.60 -55.86
C ASP A 713 -5.59 4.82 -56.45
N LEU A 714 -6.22 3.96 -55.68
CA LEU A 714 -7.39 3.20 -56.10
C LEU A 714 -8.60 4.12 -56.39
N SER A 715 -8.89 5.06 -55.50
CA SER A 715 -10.01 6.00 -55.62
C SER A 715 -9.77 6.97 -56.76
N PHE A 716 -8.51 7.39 -57.01
CA PHE A 716 -8.15 8.23 -58.15
C PHE A 716 -8.35 7.49 -59.47
N ASN A 717 -7.95 6.20 -59.54
CA ASN A 717 -8.21 5.37 -60.76
C ASN A 717 -9.69 5.02 -61.00
N GLU A 718 -10.55 5.15 -59.98
CA GLU A 718 -12.00 4.99 -60.05
C GLU A 718 -12.73 6.33 -60.37
N ASP A 719 -12.03 7.37 -60.70
CA ASP A 719 -12.55 8.75 -60.95
C ASP A 719 -13.36 9.34 -59.78
N ASN A 720 -13.12 8.87 -58.57
CA ASN A 720 -13.82 9.34 -57.35
C ASN A 720 -13.01 10.42 -56.64
N LEU A 721 -13.06 11.64 -57.15
CA LEU A 721 -12.27 12.77 -56.72
C LEU A 721 -12.58 13.17 -55.25
N GLU A 722 -13.85 13.11 -54.83
CA GLU A 722 -14.28 13.45 -53.48
C GLU A 722 -13.69 12.51 -52.42
N SER A 723 -13.71 11.22 -52.69
CA SER A 723 -13.09 10.22 -51.79
C SER A 723 -11.58 10.33 -51.77
N THR A 724 -10.95 10.65 -52.87
CA THR A 724 -9.50 10.86 -52.98
C THR A 724 -9.06 12.02 -52.13
N LEU A 725 -9.75 13.17 -52.22
CA LEU A 725 -9.48 14.36 -51.45
C LEU A 725 -9.63 14.13 -49.96
N ALA A 726 -10.72 13.49 -49.53
CA ALA A 726 -10.96 13.13 -48.12
C ALA A 726 -9.87 12.21 -47.49
N LEU A 727 -9.34 11.29 -48.30
CA LEU A 727 -8.25 10.41 -47.87
C LEU A 727 -6.90 11.10 -47.78
N CYS A 728 -6.66 12.10 -48.67
CA CYS A 728 -5.49 12.96 -48.61
C CYS A 728 -5.49 13.86 -47.36
N ASP A 729 -6.63 14.44 -47.00
CA ASP A 729 -6.77 15.27 -45.81
C ASP A 729 -6.55 14.43 -44.53
N GLU A 730 -7.10 13.23 -44.46
CA GLU A 730 -6.85 12.31 -43.33
C GLU A 730 -5.36 11.92 -43.24
N LEU A 731 -4.70 11.67 -44.37
CA LEU A 731 -3.27 11.29 -44.37
C LEU A 731 -2.42 12.47 -43.85
N VAL A 732 -2.75 13.71 -44.22
CA VAL A 732 -2.07 14.92 -43.75
C VAL A 732 -2.27 15.09 -42.24
N GLU A 733 -3.49 14.92 -41.71
CA GLU A 733 -3.74 14.98 -40.28
C GLU A 733 -2.94 13.91 -39.50
N VAL A 734 -2.90 12.68 -40.00
CA VAL A 734 -2.18 11.56 -39.36
C VAL A 734 -0.67 11.81 -39.35
N THR A 735 -0.13 12.36 -40.39
CA THR A 735 1.31 12.68 -40.47
C THR A 735 1.69 13.87 -39.61
N LEU A 736 0.85 14.91 -39.53
CA LEU A 736 1.03 16.05 -38.64
C LEU A 736 0.98 15.66 -37.16
N VAL A 737 0.02 14.83 -36.77
CA VAL A 737 -0.10 14.35 -35.38
C VAL A 737 1.11 13.49 -35.00
N LYS A 738 1.64 12.67 -35.92
CA LYS A 738 2.87 11.94 -35.68
C LYS A 738 4.08 12.85 -35.56
N SER A 739 4.21 13.86 -36.40
CA SER A 739 5.34 14.81 -36.35
C SER A 739 5.39 15.62 -35.07
N ILE A 740 4.24 15.87 -34.45
CA ILE A 740 4.16 16.57 -33.14
C ILE A 740 4.55 15.64 -31.99
N ALA A 741 4.33 14.31 -32.13
CA ALA A 741 4.60 13.31 -31.09
C ALA A 741 6.05 12.84 -31.04
N ASP A 742 6.77 12.88 -32.15
CA ASP A 742 8.15 12.38 -32.26
C ASP A 742 9.09 13.58 -32.52
N THR A 743 9.81 14.07 -31.53
CA THR A 743 10.71 15.24 -31.60
C THR A 743 12.17 14.89 -31.94
N ASP A 744 12.43 13.81 -32.68
CA ASP A 744 13.78 13.43 -33.10
C ASP A 744 14.08 13.75 -34.58
N ASP A 745 15.32 14.17 -34.85
CA ASP A 745 15.84 14.87 -36.04
C ASP A 745 15.73 14.16 -37.41
N ASP A 746 15.16 12.97 -37.56
CA ASP A 746 15.01 12.26 -38.85
C ASP A 746 13.82 12.72 -39.73
N PHE A 747 13.18 13.79 -39.31
CA PHE A 747 11.91 14.30 -39.89
C PHE A 747 12.01 14.96 -41.28
N ALA A 748 13.21 15.36 -41.70
CA ALA A 748 13.35 16.16 -42.91
C ALA A 748 13.05 15.39 -44.21
N GLU A 749 13.40 14.09 -44.26
CA GLU A 749 13.27 13.31 -45.51
C GLU A 749 11.82 12.80 -45.76
N GLU A 750 11.09 12.38 -44.71
CA GLU A 750 9.68 11.93 -44.86
C GLU A 750 8.75 13.10 -45.18
N HIS A 751 9.03 14.29 -44.59
CA HIS A 751 8.27 15.49 -44.85
C HIS A 751 8.48 16.01 -46.29
N ILE A 752 9.70 15.91 -46.80
CA ILE A 752 10.05 16.25 -48.18
C ILE A 752 9.37 15.30 -49.17
N SER A 753 9.25 14.01 -48.83
CA SER A 753 8.58 13.03 -49.69
C SER A 753 7.07 13.28 -49.78
N ILE A 754 6.42 13.65 -48.68
CA ILE A 754 4.98 13.95 -48.64
C ILE A 754 4.70 15.26 -49.36
N MET A 755 5.55 16.28 -49.16
CA MET A 755 5.40 17.58 -49.87
C MET A 755 5.62 17.43 -51.39
N ARG A 756 6.57 16.59 -51.81
CA ARG A 756 6.79 16.29 -53.21
C ARG A 756 5.64 15.52 -53.85
N PHE A 757 5.03 14.58 -53.11
CA PHE A 757 3.83 13.87 -53.55
C PHE A 757 2.61 14.81 -53.69
N LEU A 758 2.47 15.71 -52.73
CA LEU A 758 1.39 16.75 -52.78
C LEU A 758 1.64 17.78 -53.90
N GLU A 759 2.91 18.13 -54.23
CA GLU A 759 3.28 18.94 -55.36
C GLU A 759 3.03 18.24 -56.70
N GLU A 760 3.33 16.96 -56.84
CA GLU A 760 3.01 16.17 -58.05
C GLU A 760 1.52 16.02 -58.27
N MET A 761 0.73 15.86 -57.20
CA MET A 761 -0.74 15.85 -57.23
C MET A 761 -1.30 17.23 -57.60
N TRP A 762 -0.62 18.34 -57.20
CA TRP A 762 -1.04 19.69 -57.51
C TRP A 762 -0.87 20.04 -58.99
N GLU A 763 0.20 19.61 -59.65
CA GLU A 763 0.37 19.80 -61.08
C GLU A 763 -0.72 19.07 -61.89
N VAL A 764 -1.26 17.93 -61.38
CA VAL A 764 -2.29 17.13 -62.05
C VAL A 764 -3.71 17.66 -61.80
N LEU A 765 -4.03 18.24 -60.66
CA LEU A 765 -5.40 18.52 -60.21
C LEU A 765 -5.82 20.02 -60.19
N GLY A 766 -4.87 20.99 -60.27
CA GLY A 766 -5.17 22.44 -60.47
C GLY A 766 -6.02 23.12 -59.40
N TYR A 767 -6.35 22.50 -58.26
CA TYR A 767 -7.41 22.94 -57.34
C TYR A 767 -6.92 23.29 -55.90
N TYR A 768 -5.65 23.12 -55.56
CA TYR A 768 -5.19 23.10 -54.18
C TYR A 768 -4.54 24.35 -53.61
N ARG A 769 -4.74 25.47 -54.17
CA ARG A 769 -4.20 26.77 -53.63
C ARG A 769 -4.72 27.07 -52.22
N TYR A 770 -5.96 26.69 -51.90
CA TYR A 770 -6.62 27.06 -50.62
C TYR A 770 -6.19 26.18 -49.41
N VAL A 771 -5.95 24.88 -49.62
CA VAL A 771 -5.54 23.97 -48.54
C VAL A 771 -4.07 24.11 -48.21
N TRP A 772 -3.25 24.45 -49.22
CA TRP A 772 -1.82 24.69 -49.03
C TRP A 772 -1.56 26.00 -48.24
N ASP A 773 -2.35 27.03 -48.47
CA ASP A 773 -2.28 28.31 -47.72
C ASP A 773 -2.65 28.11 -46.24
N CYS A 774 -3.62 27.26 -45.92
CA CYS A 774 -4.00 26.92 -44.55
C CYS A 774 -2.97 26.04 -43.86
N SER A 775 -2.39 25.05 -44.54
CA SER A 775 -1.38 24.13 -43.98
C SER A 775 -0.05 24.84 -43.77
N SER A 776 0.36 25.70 -44.68
CA SER A 776 1.56 26.53 -44.56
C SER A 776 1.43 27.59 -43.46
N TRP A 777 0.24 28.15 -43.28
CA TRP A 777 -0.04 29.09 -42.19
C TRP A 777 -0.02 28.42 -40.81
N LEU A 778 -0.54 27.19 -40.68
CA LEU A 778 -0.52 26.39 -39.47
C LEU A 778 0.92 25.98 -39.10
N LEU A 779 1.73 25.58 -40.06
CA LEU A 779 3.16 25.21 -39.86
C LEU A 779 4.02 26.42 -39.46
N CYS A 780 3.77 27.60 -39.99
CA CYS A 780 4.48 28.83 -39.62
C CYS A 780 4.09 29.31 -38.21
N ASN A 781 2.84 29.10 -37.75
CA ASN A 781 2.43 29.47 -36.40
C ASN A 781 2.85 28.47 -35.32
N LEU A 782 3.11 27.18 -35.66
CA LEU A 782 3.52 26.15 -34.69
C LEU A 782 5.05 26.18 -34.44
N GLN A 783 5.86 26.82 -35.31
CA GLN A 783 7.33 26.77 -35.17
C GLN A 783 7.95 27.98 -34.48
N ASP A 784 7.20 29.03 -34.08
CA ASP A 784 7.72 30.24 -33.39
C ASP A 784 9.07 30.77 -33.94
N ARG A 785 9.35 30.61 -35.24
CA ARG A 785 10.56 31.08 -35.89
C ARG A 785 10.31 32.34 -36.72
N PRO A 786 10.95 33.47 -36.40
CA PRO A 786 10.73 34.77 -37.10
C PRO A 786 11.40 34.87 -38.49
N SER A 787 11.87 33.79 -39.09
CA SER A 787 12.58 33.85 -40.38
C SER A 787 12.11 32.76 -41.36
N CYS A 788 10.82 32.71 -41.69
CA CYS A 788 10.37 31.93 -42.82
C CYS A 788 10.43 32.76 -44.11
N CYS A 789 11.33 32.40 -45.02
CA CYS A 789 11.53 33.07 -46.32
C CYS A 789 10.59 32.54 -47.41
N CYS A 790 9.40 32.07 -47.11
CA CYS A 790 8.43 31.71 -48.16
C CYS A 790 7.65 32.95 -48.64
N GLY A 791 7.55 33.08 -49.95
CA GLY A 791 6.96 34.27 -50.61
C GLY A 791 5.48 34.53 -50.26
N ALA A 792 4.75 33.48 -49.81
CA ALA A 792 3.36 33.58 -49.43
C ALA A 792 3.10 34.37 -48.12
N CYS A 793 4.07 34.40 -47.19
CA CYS A 793 3.92 35.15 -45.93
C CYS A 793 4.11 36.67 -46.08
N LYS A 794 4.52 37.16 -47.26
CA LYS A 794 4.68 38.61 -47.57
C LYS A 794 3.44 39.29 -48.11
N GLU A 795 2.47 38.52 -48.61
CA GLU A 795 1.23 39.10 -49.18
C GLU A 795 0.05 39.12 -48.18
N ILE A 796 0.18 38.54 -46.98
CA ILE A 796 -0.90 38.50 -45.95
C ILE A 796 -0.64 39.48 -44.80
N LYS A 797 0.39 40.26 -44.86
CA LYS A 797 0.58 41.45 -44.04
C LYS A 797 0.19 42.70 -44.83
#